data_3c38d08495f4944ab6b42db72ef01142
#
_entry.id   3c38d08495f4944ab6b42db72ef01142
#
_cell.length_a   1.000
_cell.length_b   1.000
_cell.length_c   1.000
_cell.angle_alpha   90.00
_cell.angle_beta   90.00
_cell.angle_gamma   90.00
#
_symmetry.space_group_name_H-M   'P 1'
#
loop_
_entity.id
_entity.type
_entity.pdbx_description
1 polymer ?
#
loop_
_entity_poly.entity_id
_entity_poly.type
_entity_poly.pdbx_seq_one_letter_code
_entity_poly.pdbx_strand_id
1 'polypeptide(L)'
;MSLDKKTAFITTPIYYVNSSPHIGSALTTVTCDIITRYWKRLGKPTLFLTGTDENATKVIEAATRAGEDPKRFVDGLAAEFQRTWRLLHIEYDDFIRTTEPRHIAAVHEVFNRLRSSGDVVKGLYEGWYCVADETFFRDSDVAEDHCCPNPECGKPLRRIQEESWFFRLSAYADRLKQYILDHPNFLQPEFRRNEVLAFIDQGLRDMSITRSSTGWGIQVPDEPDKVIYVWFDALVNYLVGAGWPDHPERFAEIWPADIHLMGKEIFVRFHATLWPAMLMALGMELPDIIYAHGWWTIGGEKGGKSKGNLPHPGDLAARIAELSGADYEISVDALRYLLIREMQFGLDAEYSETAFLQRFNSDLANDLGNLLNRSVSMAGRYLNGMVPPPQPAPDGYDHLLNNAVTEAGDALGAIQMNTAMEAAFRLVSRCNKYIDERQPWRQAREGDDQAVRETLYTCFETLRVVAMMVQPVMPVAAQRIISSIGLDLNPAEVPWQSVGKWGQCPEKPLPSPIPLFPRIPANLLNRTTENIQESQTTNMSDMPEPSTQPLPAVSVAPFPSNSTITIEDFAKLELRVADVIDCKPVPNTSKLLHLRVKLGEEERDILSGIAETYTADELIGKQVIIIANLQPRKMRGIESQGMILAADMNGQAIILVPETRVPSGSPVR
;
A
#
# COMPACT_ATOMS: atom_id res chain seq x y z
N MET A 1 32.33 -10.08 -17.77
CA MET A 1 31.36 -11.00 -18.38
C MET A 1 30.33 -11.28 -17.30
N SER A 2 29.17 -10.67 -17.35
CA SER A 2 28.04 -11.03 -16.48
C SER A 2 27.66 -12.45 -16.86
N LEU A 3 27.81 -13.37 -15.93
CA LEU A 3 27.14 -14.67 -16.01
C LEU A 3 25.65 -14.33 -16.14
N ASP A 4 24.97 -14.84 -17.17
CA ASP A 4 23.55 -14.57 -17.37
C ASP A 4 22.80 -14.98 -16.11
N LYS A 5 22.31 -13.98 -15.36
CA LYS A 5 21.46 -14.16 -14.19
C LYS A 5 20.25 -15.03 -14.58
N LYS A 6 20.04 -16.14 -13.89
CA LYS A 6 19.03 -17.13 -14.23
C LYS A 6 17.77 -17.04 -13.36
N THR A 7 17.88 -16.47 -12.16
CA THR A 7 16.81 -16.47 -11.15
C THR A 7 16.32 -15.06 -10.88
N ALA A 8 15.02 -14.81 -10.99
CA ALA A 8 14.40 -13.56 -10.61
C ALA A 8 14.33 -13.48 -9.07
N PHE A 9 14.89 -12.41 -8.50
CA PHE A 9 15.05 -12.25 -7.06
C PHE A 9 14.27 -11.04 -6.55
N ILE A 10 13.30 -11.28 -5.67
CA ILE A 10 12.49 -10.25 -5.01
C ILE A 10 12.64 -10.34 -3.50
N THR A 11 12.66 -9.19 -2.83
CA THR A 11 12.76 -9.12 -1.38
C THR A 11 11.76 -8.15 -0.77
N THR A 12 11.28 -8.47 0.43
CA THR A 12 10.77 -7.46 1.37
C THR A 12 11.94 -6.84 2.14
N PRO A 13 11.74 -5.75 2.91
CA PRO A 13 12.64 -5.46 4.03
C PRO A 13 12.48 -6.55 5.09
N ILE A 14 13.46 -6.70 5.95
CA ILE A 14 13.32 -7.51 7.15
C ILE A 14 12.61 -6.70 8.24
N TYR A 15 11.71 -7.34 8.98
CA TYR A 15 10.80 -6.65 9.89
C TYR A 15 11.33 -6.59 11.31
N TYR A 16 11.29 -5.41 11.95
CA TYR A 16 11.59 -5.30 13.37
C TYR A 16 10.66 -6.16 14.22
N VAL A 17 11.25 -6.98 15.10
CA VAL A 17 10.54 -7.86 16.03
C VAL A 17 10.28 -7.18 17.39
N ASN A 18 9.67 -6.04 17.39
CA ASN A 18 9.25 -5.32 18.59
C ASN A 18 7.74 -5.43 18.88
N SER A 19 6.98 -6.00 17.97
CA SER A 19 5.55 -6.31 18.08
C SER A 19 5.12 -7.26 16.96
N SER A 20 3.89 -7.82 17.08
CA SER A 20 3.23 -8.66 16.08
C SER A 20 3.14 -8.01 14.68
N PRO A 21 3.06 -8.81 13.60
CA PRO A 21 2.80 -8.29 12.26
C PRO A 21 1.43 -7.62 12.16
N HIS A 22 1.30 -6.62 11.30
CA HIS A 22 0.06 -5.89 11.03
C HIS A 22 -0.17 -5.76 9.51
N ILE A 23 -1.34 -5.24 9.09
CA ILE A 23 -1.70 -5.11 7.68
C ILE A 23 -0.67 -4.33 6.85
N GLY A 24 0.11 -3.41 7.44
CA GLY A 24 1.18 -2.69 6.73
C GLY A 24 2.31 -3.61 6.30
N SER A 25 2.82 -4.48 7.20
CA SER A 25 3.83 -5.49 6.85
C SER A 25 3.25 -6.57 5.93
N ALA A 26 1.97 -6.92 6.11
CA ALA A 26 1.27 -7.85 5.24
C ALA A 26 1.17 -7.34 3.80
N LEU A 27 0.89 -6.05 3.59
CA LEU A 27 0.82 -5.45 2.25
C LEU A 27 2.11 -5.68 1.45
N THR A 28 3.27 -5.35 2.04
CA THR A 28 4.58 -5.55 1.39
C THR A 28 4.81 -7.01 1.02
N THR A 29 4.57 -7.91 1.99
CA THR A 29 4.88 -9.34 1.81
C THR A 29 3.90 -10.01 0.84
N VAL A 30 2.60 -9.68 0.89
CA VAL A 30 1.59 -10.14 -0.07
C VAL A 30 1.93 -9.66 -1.48
N THR A 31 2.37 -8.43 -1.64
CA THR A 31 2.75 -7.90 -2.95
C THR A 31 3.95 -8.64 -3.55
N CYS A 32 4.99 -8.94 -2.74
CA CYS A 32 6.12 -9.75 -3.21
C CYS A 32 5.67 -11.17 -3.60
N ASP A 33 4.79 -11.80 -2.83
CA ASP A 33 4.21 -13.11 -3.15
C ASP A 33 3.42 -13.08 -4.49
N ILE A 34 2.61 -12.05 -4.71
CA ILE A 34 1.86 -11.88 -5.97
C ILE A 34 2.81 -11.80 -7.18
N ILE A 35 3.86 -10.98 -7.08
CA ILE A 35 4.85 -10.83 -8.15
C ILE A 35 5.59 -12.15 -8.39
N THR A 36 5.96 -12.86 -7.33
CA THR A 36 6.62 -14.16 -7.42
C THR A 36 5.74 -15.20 -8.10
N ARG A 37 4.46 -15.29 -7.73
CA ARG A 37 3.48 -16.17 -8.40
C ARG A 37 3.31 -15.83 -9.87
N TYR A 38 3.27 -14.55 -10.20
CA TYR A 38 3.22 -14.08 -11.59
C TYR A 38 4.48 -14.48 -12.37
N TRP A 39 5.69 -14.27 -11.82
CA TRP A 39 6.94 -14.65 -12.46
C TRP A 39 7.06 -16.17 -12.68
N LYS A 40 6.63 -17.00 -11.70
CA LYS A 40 6.57 -18.46 -11.86
C LYS A 40 5.70 -18.84 -13.07
N ARG A 41 4.56 -18.16 -13.27
CA ARG A 41 3.70 -18.38 -14.44
C ARG A 41 4.24 -17.82 -15.77
N LEU A 42 5.24 -16.96 -15.73
CA LEU A 42 6.05 -16.58 -16.89
C LEU A 42 7.16 -17.59 -17.20
N GLY A 43 7.30 -18.65 -16.38
CA GLY A 43 8.34 -19.66 -16.49
C GLY A 43 9.70 -19.23 -15.96
N LYS A 44 9.77 -18.17 -15.14
CA LYS A 44 11.03 -17.70 -14.53
C LYS A 44 11.30 -18.48 -13.24
N PRO A 45 12.52 -19.04 -13.04
CA PRO A 45 12.98 -19.41 -11.70
C PRO A 45 12.94 -18.20 -10.79
N THR A 46 12.49 -18.37 -9.54
CA THR A 46 12.31 -17.24 -8.60
C THR A 46 12.97 -17.53 -7.27
N LEU A 47 13.40 -16.46 -6.59
CA LEU A 47 13.75 -16.46 -5.18
C LEU A 47 12.98 -15.31 -4.51
N PHE A 48 12.22 -15.61 -3.46
CA PHE A 48 11.54 -14.63 -2.62
C PHE A 48 12.12 -14.69 -1.21
N LEU A 49 12.79 -13.59 -0.81
CA LEU A 49 13.41 -13.41 0.50
C LEU A 49 12.54 -12.48 1.36
N THR A 50 12.26 -12.91 2.58
CA THR A 50 11.73 -12.07 3.67
C THR A 50 12.45 -12.42 4.97
N GLY A 51 12.14 -11.76 6.10
CA GLY A 51 12.80 -12.08 7.34
C GLY A 51 12.52 -11.10 8.47
N THR A 52 13.32 -11.24 9.55
CA THR A 52 13.21 -10.40 10.75
C THR A 52 14.53 -9.71 11.08
N ASP A 53 14.42 -8.44 11.47
CA ASP A 53 15.49 -7.64 12.02
C ASP A 53 15.43 -7.68 13.56
N GLU A 54 16.42 -8.32 14.16
CA GLU A 54 16.41 -8.73 15.56
C GLU A 54 17.45 -7.99 16.42
N ASN A 55 18.37 -7.22 15.81
CA ASN A 55 19.50 -6.61 16.49
C ASN A 55 19.27 -5.17 16.98
N ALA A 56 18.05 -4.64 16.83
CA ALA A 56 17.72 -3.29 17.26
C ALA A 56 17.70 -3.13 18.79
N THR A 57 18.14 -1.99 19.29
CA THR A 57 18.08 -1.65 20.73
C THR A 57 16.65 -1.73 21.29
N LYS A 58 15.64 -1.38 20.47
CA LYS A 58 14.22 -1.48 20.82
C LYS A 58 13.77 -2.90 21.17
N VAL A 59 14.47 -3.93 20.69
CA VAL A 59 14.19 -5.34 21.03
C VAL A 59 14.47 -5.58 22.51
N ILE A 60 15.60 -5.06 23.03
CA ILE A 60 15.96 -5.20 24.46
C ILE A 60 14.90 -4.55 25.34
N GLU A 61 14.47 -3.34 24.97
CA GLU A 61 13.44 -2.61 25.73
C GLU A 61 12.10 -3.36 25.71
N ALA A 62 11.74 -3.96 24.57
CA ALA A 62 10.52 -4.74 24.43
C ALA A 62 10.57 -6.04 25.23
N ALA A 63 11.68 -6.78 25.14
CA ALA A 63 11.92 -8.01 25.91
C ALA A 63 11.91 -7.74 27.43
N THR A 64 12.57 -6.67 27.86
CA THR A 64 12.59 -6.25 29.27
C THR A 64 11.19 -5.93 29.78
N ARG A 65 10.37 -5.22 29.00
CA ARG A 65 8.97 -4.94 29.36
C ARG A 65 8.12 -6.21 29.43
N ALA A 66 8.42 -7.19 28.57
CA ALA A 66 7.75 -8.48 28.57
C ALA A 66 8.25 -9.42 29.70
N GLY A 67 9.36 -9.07 30.38
CA GLY A 67 10.00 -9.92 31.39
C GLY A 67 10.67 -11.16 30.78
N GLU A 68 11.08 -11.10 29.52
CA GLU A 68 11.66 -12.22 28.78
C GLU A 68 13.13 -11.98 28.43
N ASP A 69 13.87 -13.07 28.24
CA ASP A 69 15.20 -13.04 27.63
C ASP A 69 15.10 -12.55 26.17
N PRO A 70 15.99 -11.64 25.71
CA PRO A 70 15.93 -11.08 24.35
C PRO A 70 15.91 -12.14 23.25
N LYS A 71 16.72 -13.21 23.37
CA LYS A 71 16.76 -14.28 22.36
C LYS A 71 15.42 -15.02 22.27
N ARG A 72 14.86 -15.37 23.43
CA ARG A 72 13.55 -16.04 23.50
C ARG A 72 12.44 -15.15 22.96
N PHE A 73 12.48 -13.86 23.26
CA PHE A 73 11.51 -12.88 22.78
C PHE A 73 11.52 -12.78 21.24
N VAL A 74 12.70 -12.62 20.62
CA VAL A 74 12.79 -12.54 19.15
C VAL A 74 12.44 -13.87 18.48
N ASP A 75 12.78 -15.01 19.08
CA ASP A 75 12.38 -16.33 18.57
C ASP A 75 10.85 -16.51 18.53
N GLY A 76 10.15 -16.02 19.56
CA GLY A 76 8.69 -16.02 19.64
C GLY A 76 8.06 -15.17 18.53
N LEU A 77 8.53 -13.94 18.36
CA LEU A 77 8.02 -13.03 17.33
C LEU A 77 8.38 -13.47 15.91
N ALA A 78 9.60 -13.95 15.66
CA ALA A 78 9.97 -14.49 14.35
C ALA A 78 9.04 -15.66 13.95
N ALA A 79 8.74 -16.57 14.90
CA ALA A 79 7.78 -17.63 14.68
C ALA A 79 6.34 -17.12 14.42
N GLU A 80 5.95 -16.01 15.03
CA GLU A 80 4.65 -15.36 14.77
C GLU A 80 4.59 -14.77 13.36
N PHE A 81 5.64 -14.07 12.91
CA PHE A 81 5.75 -13.60 11.51
C PHE A 81 5.61 -14.77 10.53
N GLN A 82 6.35 -15.84 10.73
CA GLN A 82 6.26 -17.02 9.88
C GLN A 82 4.86 -17.65 9.88
N ARG A 83 4.19 -17.72 11.05
CA ARG A 83 2.79 -18.22 11.14
C ARG A 83 1.85 -17.31 10.37
N THR A 84 1.99 -16.00 10.52
CA THR A 84 1.15 -15.01 9.81
C THR A 84 1.35 -15.08 8.30
N TRP A 85 2.57 -15.25 7.83
CA TRP A 85 2.84 -15.40 6.40
C TRP A 85 2.24 -16.68 5.83
N ARG A 86 2.33 -17.82 6.54
CA ARG A 86 1.64 -19.05 6.15
C ARG A 86 0.12 -18.87 6.13
N LEU A 87 -0.45 -18.21 7.13
CA LEU A 87 -1.88 -17.90 7.20
C LEU A 87 -2.33 -17.08 5.99
N LEU A 88 -1.51 -16.14 5.53
CA LEU A 88 -1.79 -15.31 4.35
C LEU A 88 -1.47 -16.01 3.02
N HIS A 89 -1.19 -17.31 2.99
CA HIS A 89 -0.80 -18.08 1.80
C HIS A 89 0.46 -17.53 1.10
N ILE A 90 1.36 -16.91 1.85
CA ILE A 90 2.61 -16.36 1.31
C ILE A 90 3.64 -17.48 1.18
N GLU A 91 4.20 -17.64 -0.02
CA GLU A 91 5.18 -18.66 -0.38
C GLU A 91 6.56 -18.02 -0.59
N TYR A 92 7.25 -17.70 0.53
CA TYR A 92 8.63 -17.26 0.49
C TYR A 92 9.58 -18.47 0.42
N ASP A 93 10.75 -18.29 -0.23
CA ASP A 93 11.76 -19.33 -0.39
C ASP A 93 12.78 -19.33 0.76
N ASP A 94 13.08 -18.16 1.35
CA ASP A 94 13.96 -18.02 2.51
C ASP A 94 13.42 -16.99 3.50
N PHE A 95 13.55 -17.30 4.80
CA PHE A 95 13.20 -16.42 5.91
C PHE A 95 14.45 -16.15 6.74
N ILE A 96 15.14 -15.04 6.45
CA ILE A 96 16.40 -14.69 7.10
C ILE A 96 16.16 -14.00 8.45
N ARG A 97 17.01 -14.32 9.43
CA ARG A 97 17.04 -13.69 10.75
C ARG A 97 18.41 -13.08 10.98
N THR A 98 18.49 -11.84 11.44
CA THR A 98 19.78 -11.17 11.65
C THR A 98 20.60 -11.78 12.81
N THR A 99 19.99 -12.61 13.65
CA THR A 99 20.69 -13.42 14.68
C THR A 99 21.25 -14.75 14.18
N GLU A 100 21.04 -15.12 12.90
CA GLU A 100 21.59 -16.36 12.34
C GLU A 100 23.10 -16.26 12.13
N PRO A 101 23.84 -17.37 12.37
CA PRO A 101 25.30 -17.39 12.18
C PRO A 101 25.74 -16.98 10.77
N ARG A 102 24.98 -17.37 9.70
CA ARG A 102 25.28 -17.01 8.32
C ARG A 102 25.21 -15.49 8.10
N HIS A 103 24.25 -14.82 8.75
CA HIS A 103 24.12 -13.37 8.66
C HIS A 103 25.22 -12.65 9.42
N ILE A 104 25.50 -13.06 10.66
CA ILE A 104 26.55 -12.48 11.50
C ILE A 104 27.91 -12.59 10.79
N ALA A 105 28.25 -13.75 10.22
CA ALA A 105 29.48 -13.96 9.48
C ALA A 105 29.59 -13.03 8.26
N ALA A 106 28.52 -12.87 7.50
CA ALA A 106 28.48 -11.98 6.34
C ALA A 106 28.64 -10.50 6.76
N VAL A 107 28.00 -10.07 7.83
CA VAL A 107 28.15 -8.70 8.35
C VAL A 107 29.59 -8.41 8.76
N HIS A 108 30.25 -9.35 9.45
CA HIS A 108 31.67 -9.23 9.77
C HIS A 108 32.56 -9.15 8.53
N GLU A 109 32.25 -9.94 7.50
CA GLU A 109 33.00 -9.91 6.23
C GLU A 109 32.82 -8.57 5.50
N VAL A 110 31.58 -8.02 5.44
CA VAL A 110 31.32 -6.68 4.88
C VAL A 110 32.10 -5.62 5.65
N PHE A 111 31.99 -5.62 6.98
CA PHE A 111 32.69 -4.66 7.83
C PHE A 111 34.20 -4.71 7.62
N ASN A 112 34.81 -5.91 7.58
CA ASN A 112 36.25 -6.08 7.41
C ASN A 112 36.72 -5.66 6.01
N ARG A 113 35.96 -5.96 4.96
CA ARG A 113 36.28 -5.50 3.58
C ARG A 113 36.26 -4.00 3.48
N LEU A 114 35.19 -3.34 4.00
CA LEU A 114 35.07 -1.89 3.96
C LEU A 114 36.07 -1.18 4.86
N ARG A 115 36.47 -1.78 5.99
CA ARG A 115 37.61 -1.31 6.83
C ARG A 115 38.92 -1.40 6.08
N SER A 116 39.16 -2.49 5.36
CA SER A 116 40.40 -2.71 4.62
C SER A 116 40.54 -1.82 3.39
N SER A 117 39.43 -1.47 2.73
CA SER A 117 39.41 -0.52 1.59
C SER A 117 39.52 0.94 2.04
N GLY A 118 39.34 1.24 3.34
CA GLY A 118 39.30 2.60 3.86
C GLY A 118 37.95 3.31 3.72
N ASP A 119 36.90 2.58 3.36
CA ASP A 119 35.54 3.10 3.32
C ASP A 119 34.87 3.11 4.70
N VAL A 120 35.39 2.34 5.64
CA VAL A 120 35.03 2.37 7.06
C VAL A 120 36.25 2.83 7.87
N VAL A 121 36.12 3.95 8.60
CA VAL A 121 37.18 4.61 9.33
C VAL A 121 36.75 4.94 10.76
N LYS A 122 37.71 4.97 11.70
CA LYS A 122 37.45 5.45 13.08
C LYS A 122 37.33 6.98 13.10
N GLY A 123 36.43 7.47 13.90
CA GLY A 123 36.23 8.88 14.14
C GLY A 123 35.57 9.14 15.49
N LEU A 124 35.62 10.40 15.92
CA LEU A 124 34.90 10.86 17.11
C LEU A 124 33.53 11.40 16.66
N TYR A 125 32.48 10.84 17.21
CA TYR A 125 31.15 11.42 17.10
C TYR A 125 30.89 12.34 18.29
N GLU A 126 30.47 13.55 18.01
CA GLU A 126 29.95 14.51 18.97
C GLU A 126 28.66 15.11 18.45
N GLY A 127 27.57 14.99 19.20
CA GLY A 127 26.27 15.54 18.78
C GLY A 127 25.08 15.00 19.57
N TRP A 128 23.90 15.34 19.10
CA TRP A 128 22.63 14.91 19.67
C TRP A 128 22.24 13.52 19.18
N TYR A 129 21.77 12.68 20.07
CA TYR A 129 21.31 11.32 19.76
C TYR A 129 19.87 11.10 20.22
N CYS A 130 19.03 10.64 19.31
CA CYS A 130 17.68 10.17 19.62
C CYS A 130 17.72 8.65 19.88
N VAL A 131 17.48 8.25 21.13
CA VAL A 131 17.43 6.83 21.49
C VAL A 131 16.24 6.13 20.83
N ALA A 132 15.12 6.86 20.66
CA ALA A 132 13.91 6.29 20.09
C ALA A 132 13.97 6.06 18.57
N ASP A 133 14.68 6.94 17.83
CA ASP A 133 14.90 6.82 16.39
C ASP A 133 16.25 6.20 16.04
N GLU A 134 17.06 5.89 17.06
CA GLU A 134 18.42 5.41 16.88
C GLU A 134 19.25 6.26 15.90
N THR A 135 18.99 7.59 15.90
CA THR A 135 19.52 8.53 14.90
C THR A 135 20.29 9.65 15.57
N PHE A 136 21.38 10.05 14.93
CA PHE A 136 22.18 11.18 15.32
C PHE A 136 21.74 12.48 14.63
N PHE A 137 21.76 13.59 15.39
CA PHE A 137 21.45 14.92 14.93
C PHE A 137 22.56 15.90 15.33
N ARG A 138 22.74 16.96 14.57
CA ARG A 138 23.69 18.04 14.87
C ARG A 138 23.00 19.13 15.67
N ASP A 139 23.83 20.01 16.23
CA ASP A 139 23.34 21.25 16.85
C ASP A 139 22.48 22.08 15.88
N SER A 140 22.82 22.09 14.58
CA SER A 140 22.06 22.81 13.55
C SER A 140 20.70 22.16 13.19
N ASP A 141 20.54 20.90 13.49
CA ASP A 141 19.38 20.10 13.10
C ASP A 141 18.35 19.99 14.25
N VAL A 142 18.69 20.50 15.43
CA VAL A 142 17.94 20.39 16.68
C VAL A 142 17.42 21.76 17.10
N ALA A 143 16.13 21.86 17.36
CA ALA A 143 15.50 23.05 17.89
C ALA A 143 15.90 23.32 19.37
N GLU A 144 15.57 24.49 19.92
CA GLU A 144 15.91 24.89 21.29
C GLU A 144 15.34 23.98 22.39
N ASP A 145 14.28 23.24 22.07
CA ASP A 145 13.63 22.27 22.97
C ASP A 145 14.41 20.96 23.12
N HIS A 146 15.47 20.77 22.32
CA HIS A 146 16.29 19.57 22.26
C HIS A 146 15.48 18.29 22.05
N CYS A 147 14.38 18.35 21.32
CA CYS A 147 13.59 17.22 20.92
C CYS A 147 13.97 16.71 19.51
N CYS A 148 13.66 15.45 19.26
CA CYS A 148 13.94 14.81 17.96
C CYS A 148 13.23 15.56 16.84
N PRO A 149 13.95 16.01 15.81
CA PRO A 149 13.35 16.72 14.67
C PRO A 149 12.43 15.86 13.81
N ASN A 150 12.46 14.54 14.01
CA ASN A 150 11.51 13.66 13.36
C ASN A 150 10.11 13.91 13.93
N PRO A 151 9.12 14.40 13.11
CA PRO A 151 7.77 14.70 13.58
C PRO A 151 7.05 13.49 14.20
N GLU A 152 7.46 12.27 13.82
CA GLU A 152 6.90 11.03 14.34
C GLU A 152 7.47 10.62 15.70
N CYS A 153 8.59 11.21 16.10
CA CYS A 153 9.29 10.86 17.32
C CYS A 153 9.12 11.89 18.44
N GLY A 154 9.54 13.15 18.21
CA GLY A 154 9.43 14.26 19.17
C GLY A 154 10.03 14.03 20.54
N LYS A 155 10.80 12.92 20.77
CA LYS A 155 11.34 12.56 22.08
C LYS A 155 12.62 13.35 22.40
N PRO A 156 12.93 13.57 23.71
CA PRO A 156 14.13 14.27 24.10
C PRO A 156 15.42 13.62 23.59
N LEU A 157 16.33 14.43 23.08
CA LEU A 157 17.65 14.03 22.61
C LEU A 157 18.66 14.01 23.76
N ARG A 158 19.71 13.21 23.60
CA ARG A 158 20.87 13.18 24.50
C ARG A 158 22.10 13.63 23.75
N ARG A 159 22.90 14.53 24.34
CA ARG A 159 24.23 14.84 23.81
C ARG A 159 25.20 13.75 24.18
N ILE A 160 25.85 13.18 23.19
CA ILE A 160 26.84 12.12 23.40
C ILE A 160 28.12 12.46 22.64
N GLN A 161 29.23 11.95 23.18
CA GLN A 161 30.54 11.98 22.54
C GLN A 161 31.12 10.58 22.67
N GLU A 162 31.29 9.91 21.52
CA GLU A 162 31.88 8.56 21.54
C GLU A 162 32.75 8.30 20.32
N GLU A 163 33.79 7.48 20.50
CA GLU A 163 34.54 6.95 19.36
C GLU A 163 33.70 5.91 18.62
N SER A 164 33.53 6.09 17.30
CA SER A 164 32.72 5.23 16.45
C SER A 164 33.43 4.91 15.14
N TRP A 165 33.02 3.86 14.49
CA TRP A 165 33.35 3.61 13.09
C TRP A 165 32.34 4.31 12.18
N PHE A 166 32.84 4.95 11.13
CA PHE A 166 32.04 5.69 10.16
C PHE A 166 32.18 5.08 8.77
N PHE A 167 31.06 4.81 8.11
CA PHE A 167 31.04 4.53 6.68
C PHE A 167 31.07 5.86 5.91
N ARG A 168 32.01 5.97 4.95
CA ARG A 168 32.25 7.20 4.17
C ARG A 168 31.18 7.41 3.10
N LEU A 169 29.94 7.51 3.51
CA LEU A 169 28.77 7.68 2.62
C LEU A 169 28.89 8.90 1.73
N SER A 170 29.48 10.00 2.22
CA SER A 170 29.69 11.23 1.46
C SER A 170 30.55 11.04 0.21
N ALA A 171 31.49 10.08 0.24
CA ALA A 171 32.36 9.77 -0.89
C ALA A 171 31.62 9.16 -2.11
N TYR A 172 30.41 8.68 -1.90
CA TYR A 172 29.59 8.03 -2.92
C TYR A 172 28.49 8.93 -3.50
N ALA A 173 28.31 10.16 -2.97
CA ALA A 173 27.21 11.05 -3.33
C ALA A 173 27.09 11.29 -4.85
N ASP A 174 28.18 11.75 -5.47
CA ASP A 174 28.17 12.06 -6.91
C ASP A 174 27.98 10.82 -7.78
N ARG A 175 28.64 9.72 -7.43
CA ARG A 175 28.54 8.45 -8.16
C ARG A 175 27.13 7.87 -8.06
N LEU A 176 26.50 7.92 -6.88
CA LEU A 176 25.14 7.48 -6.66
C LEU A 176 24.13 8.34 -7.42
N LYS A 177 24.29 9.68 -7.33
CA LYS A 177 23.44 10.63 -8.06
C LYS A 177 23.49 10.37 -9.55
N GLN A 178 24.70 10.20 -10.12
CA GLN A 178 24.87 9.91 -11.54
C GLN A 178 24.21 8.59 -11.92
N TYR A 179 24.39 7.54 -11.11
CA TYR A 179 23.75 6.25 -11.33
C TYR A 179 22.21 6.35 -11.38
N ILE A 180 21.59 7.09 -10.43
CA ILE A 180 20.15 7.31 -10.39
C ILE A 180 19.65 8.04 -11.64
N LEU A 181 20.42 9.01 -12.15
CA LEU A 181 20.06 9.76 -13.35
C LEU A 181 20.18 8.90 -14.63
N ASP A 182 21.21 8.06 -14.71
CA ASP A 182 21.44 7.17 -15.85
C ASP A 182 20.48 5.96 -15.87
N HIS A 183 19.89 5.60 -14.72
CA HIS A 183 18.97 4.48 -14.56
C HIS A 183 17.61 4.94 -14.00
N PRO A 184 16.73 5.52 -14.84
CA PRO A 184 15.50 6.16 -14.41
C PRO A 184 14.50 5.21 -13.70
N ASN A 185 14.63 3.90 -13.92
CA ASN A 185 13.79 2.87 -13.29
C ASN A 185 14.36 2.32 -11.98
N PHE A 186 15.59 2.67 -11.61
CA PHE A 186 16.25 2.15 -10.41
C PHE A 186 15.49 2.46 -9.12
N LEU A 187 15.01 3.69 -8.98
CA LEU A 187 14.21 4.13 -7.83
C LEU A 187 12.77 4.42 -8.26
N GLN A 188 11.83 3.71 -7.66
CA GLN A 188 10.40 3.80 -7.99
C GLN A 188 9.54 4.05 -6.73
N PRO A 189 8.39 4.75 -6.88
CA PRO A 189 7.94 5.50 -8.04
C PRO A 189 8.75 6.78 -8.28
N GLU A 190 8.55 7.43 -9.43
CA GLU A 190 9.36 8.58 -9.87
C GLU A 190 9.42 9.74 -8.85
N PHE A 191 8.31 10.08 -8.21
CA PHE A 191 8.30 11.15 -7.23
C PHE A 191 9.18 10.83 -6.01
N ARG A 192 9.31 9.56 -5.62
CA ARG A 192 10.23 9.10 -4.56
C ARG A 192 11.68 9.20 -5.00
N ARG A 193 11.98 8.90 -6.27
CA ARG A 193 13.31 9.14 -6.85
C ARG A 193 13.71 10.61 -6.72
N ASN A 194 12.78 11.53 -6.98
CA ASN A 194 13.05 12.97 -6.86
C ASN A 194 13.32 13.39 -5.40
N GLU A 195 12.66 12.78 -4.42
CA GLU A 195 12.97 12.99 -2.99
C GLU A 195 14.41 12.55 -2.66
N VAL A 196 14.86 11.41 -3.20
CA VAL A 196 16.24 10.92 -3.00
C VAL A 196 17.26 11.85 -3.64
N LEU A 197 17.02 12.31 -4.86
CA LEU A 197 17.91 13.27 -5.53
C LEU A 197 18.02 14.57 -4.73
N ALA A 198 16.90 15.11 -4.24
CA ALA A 198 16.89 16.28 -3.38
C ALA A 198 17.63 16.05 -2.05
N PHE A 199 17.52 14.85 -1.47
CA PHE A 199 18.25 14.47 -0.27
C PHE A 199 19.76 14.39 -0.51
N ILE A 200 20.22 13.82 -1.63
CA ILE A 200 21.63 13.78 -2.03
C ILE A 200 22.17 15.20 -2.26
N ASP A 201 21.38 16.10 -2.87
CA ASP A 201 21.79 17.49 -3.14
C ASP A 201 21.95 18.34 -1.87
N GLN A 202 21.31 17.96 -0.75
CA GLN A 202 21.55 18.57 0.55
C GLN A 202 22.92 18.17 1.14
N GLY A 203 23.62 17.23 0.52
CA GLY A 203 24.92 16.68 0.93
C GLY A 203 24.82 15.46 1.82
N LEU A 204 25.22 14.31 1.27
CA LEU A 204 25.36 13.07 2.04
C LEU A 204 26.52 13.21 3.03
N ARG A 205 26.41 12.53 4.17
CA ARG A 205 27.40 12.55 5.25
C ARG A 205 27.79 11.16 5.66
N ASP A 206 29.02 11.07 6.16
CA ASP A 206 29.54 9.85 6.72
C ASP A 206 28.67 9.39 7.89
N MET A 207 28.33 8.11 7.89
CA MET A 207 27.40 7.53 8.83
C MET A 207 28.14 6.75 9.92
N SER A 208 27.88 7.06 11.18
CA SER A 208 28.35 6.24 12.30
C SER A 208 27.65 4.87 12.27
N ILE A 209 28.43 3.80 12.13
CA ILE A 209 27.97 2.42 11.94
C ILE A 209 28.26 1.50 13.14
N THR A 210 28.65 2.07 14.27
CA THR A 210 28.82 1.31 15.52
C THR A 210 28.19 2.04 16.70
N ARG A 211 27.84 1.29 17.73
CA ARG A 211 27.27 1.79 19.00
C ARG A 211 27.97 1.08 20.18
N SER A 212 27.95 1.71 21.35
CA SER A 212 28.35 1.04 22.60
C SER A 212 27.46 -0.16 22.85
N SER A 213 28.04 -1.30 23.18
CA SER A 213 27.33 -2.55 23.41
C SER A 213 26.40 -2.46 24.62
N THR A 214 25.16 -2.89 24.43
CA THR A 214 24.19 -3.10 25.52
C THR A 214 24.02 -4.58 25.87
N GLY A 215 24.91 -5.43 25.35
CA GLY A 215 24.84 -6.89 25.50
C GLY A 215 24.02 -7.61 24.43
N TRP A 216 23.49 -6.88 23.43
CA TRP A 216 22.72 -7.41 22.31
C TRP A 216 23.12 -6.73 20.99
N GLY A 217 23.11 -7.48 19.89
CA GLY A 217 23.53 -7.05 18.57
C GLY A 217 24.81 -7.73 18.09
N ILE A 218 25.19 -7.50 16.84
CA ILE A 218 26.39 -8.06 16.23
C ILE A 218 27.62 -7.27 16.75
N GLN A 219 28.51 -7.94 17.43
CA GLN A 219 29.73 -7.31 17.95
C GLN A 219 30.66 -6.88 16.82
N VAL A 220 31.33 -5.73 17.02
CA VAL A 220 32.38 -5.28 16.09
C VAL A 220 33.59 -6.22 16.21
N PRO A 221 34.14 -6.70 15.06
CA PRO A 221 35.38 -7.50 15.11
C PRO A 221 36.50 -6.78 15.88
N ASP A 222 37.11 -7.48 16.84
CA ASP A 222 38.19 -7.00 17.73
C ASP A 222 37.78 -5.93 18.77
N GLU A 223 36.50 -5.52 18.84
CA GLU A 223 35.98 -4.53 19.79
C GLU A 223 34.68 -5.03 20.46
N PRO A 224 34.75 -5.92 21.46
CA PRO A 224 33.56 -6.58 22.05
C PRO A 224 32.66 -5.64 22.86
N ASP A 225 33.15 -4.45 23.21
CA ASP A 225 32.41 -3.37 23.86
C ASP A 225 31.54 -2.55 22.88
N LYS A 226 31.62 -2.85 21.58
CA LYS A 226 30.84 -2.20 20.52
C LYS A 226 30.02 -3.20 19.71
N VAL A 227 28.88 -2.75 19.24
CA VAL A 227 28.00 -3.46 18.29
C VAL A 227 27.86 -2.69 17.00
N ILE A 228 27.67 -3.42 15.90
CA ILE A 228 27.40 -2.85 14.58
C ILE A 228 25.99 -2.27 14.60
N TYR A 229 25.83 -1.10 13.99
CA TYR A 229 24.57 -0.38 13.90
C TYR A 229 23.55 -1.17 13.08
N VAL A 230 22.32 -1.29 13.60
CA VAL A 230 21.27 -2.14 13.06
C VAL A 230 21.01 -1.93 11.57
N TRP A 231 21.00 -0.70 11.06
CA TRP A 231 20.79 -0.44 9.64
C TRP A 231 21.95 -0.87 8.74
N PHE A 232 23.18 -0.85 9.26
CA PHE A 232 24.32 -1.35 8.51
C PHE A 232 24.30 -2.88 8.45
N ASP A 233 23.97 -3.54 9.55
CA ASP A 233 23.86 -5.00 9.58
C ASP A 233 22.63 -5.50 8.79
N ALA A 234 21.48 -4.90 9.01
CA ALA A 234 20.22 -5.33 8.40
C ALA A 234 20.30 -5.39 6.87
N LEU A 235 20.94 -4.40 6.21
CA LEU A 235 21.02 -4.34 4.74
C LEU A 235 21.81 -5.50 4.12
N VAL A 236 22.72 -6.11 4.88
CA VAL A 236 23.52 -7.27 4.41
C VAL A 236 22.67 -8.52 4.19
N ASN A 237 21.46 -8.59 4.77
CA ASN A 237 20.54 -9.73 4.61
C ASN A 237 20.30 -10.10 3.14
N TYR A 238 20.24 -9.13 2.26
CA TYR A 238 19.98 -9.32 0.83
C TYR A 238 21.08 -10.11 0.13
N LEU A 239 22.34 -9.87 0.49
CA LEU A 239 23.47 -10.64 -0.01
C LEU A 239 23.44 -12.07 0.52
N VAL A 240 23.15 -12.22 1.81
CA VAL A 240 23.10 -13.54 2.48
C VAL A 240 22.00 -14.40 1.88
N GLY A 241 20.81 -13.86 1.65
CA GLY A 241 19.70 -14.56 1.00
C GLY A 241 20.04 -15.04 -0.41
N ALA A 242 20.83 -14.27 -1.16
CA ALA A 242 21.35 -14.67 -2.46
C ALA A 242 22.50 -15.71 -2.39
N GLY A 243 23.10 -15.93 -1.19
CA GLY A 243 24.13 -16.94 -0.96
C GLY A 243 25.54 -16.40 -0.70
N TRP A 244 25.71 -15.08 -0.61
CA TRP A 244 27.01 -14.49 -0.28
C TRP A 244 27.30 -14.53 1.23
N PRO A 245 28.54 -14.74 1.68
CA PRO A 245 29.74 -15.03 0.87
C PRO A 245 29.98 -16.53 0.62
N ASP A 246 29.20 -17.42 1.24
CA ASP A 246 29.49 -18.85 1.37
C ASP A 246 29.23 -19.65 0.09
N HIS A 247 28.36 -19.17 -0.79
CA HIS A 247 27.90 -19.86 -1.99
C HIS A 247 28.05 -18.97 -3.24
N PRO A 248 29.28 -18.72 -3.73
CA PRO A 248 29.57 -17.77 -4.80
C PRO A 248 28.91 -18.13 -6.15
N GLU A 249 28.73 -19.42 -6.46
CA GLU A 249 28.05 -19.86 -7.69
C GLU A 249 26.57 -19.52 -7.62
N ARG A 250 25.90 -19.83 -6.49
CA ARG A 250 24.51 -19.47 -6.25
C ARG A 250 24.31 -17.96 -6.26
N PHE A 251 25.23 -17.22 -5.65
CA PHE A 251 25.21 -15.76 -5.64
C PHE A 251 25.24 -15.19 -7.06
N ALA A 252 26.12 -15.70 -7.93
CA ALA A 252 26.23 -15.27 -9.31
C ALA A 252 24.98 -15.60 -10.17
N GLU A 253 24.20 -16.63 -9.82
CA GLU A 253 22.96 -16.97 -10.51
C GLU A 253 21.75 -16.11 -10.06
N ILE A 254 21.82 -15.51 -8.87
CA ILE A 254 20.70 -14.82 -8.21
C ILE A 254 20.91 -13.32 -8.19
N TRP A 255 22.12 -12.83 -7.80
CA TRP A 255 22.41 -11.41 -7.67
C TRP A 255 22.68 -10.74 -9.01
N PRO A 256 22.24 -9.49 -9.23
CA PRO A 256 21.55 -8.57 -8.32
C PRO A 256 20.06 -8.88 -8.14
N ALA A 257 19.42 -8.29 -7.13
CA ALA A 257 17.98 -8.38 -6.94
C ALA A 257 17.23 -7.64 -8.06
N ASP A 258 16.15 -8.24 -8.60
CA ASP A 258 15.25 -7.54 -9.54
C ASP A 258 14.44 -6.47 -8.84
N ILE A 259 13.93 -6.79 -7.62
CA ILE A 259 13.10 -5.85 -6.86
C ILE A 259 13.42 -5.94 -5.37
N HIS A 260 13.74 -4.79 -4.77
CA HIS A 260 13.61 -4.55 -3.34
C HIS A 260 12.32 -3.74 -3.11
N LEU A 261 11.29 -4.33 -2.49
CA LEU A 261 10.01 -3.68 -2.22
C LEU A 261 9.90 -3.33 -0.74
N MET A 262 9.53 -2.09 -0.41
CA MET A 262 9.47 -1.62 0.99
C MET A 262 8.50 -0.47 1.22
N GLY A 263 8.22 -0.16 2.49
CA GLY A 263 7.57 1.07 2.90
C GLY A 263 8.48 2.30 2.74
N LYS A 264 7.89 3.45 2.47
CA LYS A 264 8.61 4.71 2.21
C LYS A 264 9.51 5.20 3.35
N GLU A 265 9.25 4.77 4.61
CA GLU A 265 9.96 5.22 5.81
C GLU A 265 11.45 4.85 5.84
N ILE A 266 11.80 3.74 5.20
CA ILE A 266 13.17 3.22 5.16
C ILE A 266 13.85 3.44 3.80
N PHE A 267 13.12 4.06 2.86
CA PHE A 267 13.54 4.18 1.48
C PHE A 267 14.69 5.18 1.32
N VAL A 268 14.48 6.47 1.62
CA VAL A 268 15.42 7.54 1.26
C VAL A 268 16.78 7.35 1.93
N ARG A 269 16.81 7.22 3.27
CA ARG A 269 18.07 7.21 4.04
C ARG A 269 18.85 5.93 3.94
N PHE A 270 18.17 4.80 3.78
CA PHE A 270 18.82 3.50 3.90
C PHE A 270 18.87 2.76 2.56
N HIS A 271 17.73 2.44 1.96
CA HIS A 271 17.71 1.58 0.78
C HIS A 271 18.07 2.30 -0.52
N ALA A 272 17.78 3.61 -0.62
CA ALA A 272 18.10 4.39 -1.81
C ALA A 272 19.44 5.16 -1.71
N THR A 273 20.08 5.22 -0.52
CA THR A 273 21.36 5.91 -0.34
C THR A 273 22.42 5.01 0.30
N LEU A 274 22.24 4.57 1.57
CA LEU A 274 23.24 3.77 2.26
C LEU A 274 23.51 2.44 1.54
N TRP A 275 22.47 1.68 1.20
CA TRP A 275 22.59 0.36 0.59
C TRP A 275 23.32 0.39 -0.76
N PRO A 276 22.93 1.23 -1.74
CA PRO A 276 23.67 1.34 -2.99
C PRO A 276 25.12 1.79 -2.78
N ALA A 277 25.40 2.70 -1.84
CA ALA A 277 26.75 3.13 -1.54
C ALA A 277 27.60 2.00 -0.95
N MET A 278 27.05 1.17 -0.05
CA MET A 278 27.72 -0.03 0.47
C MET A 278 28.04 -1.02 -0.66
N LEU A 279 27.11 -1.28 -1.56
CA LEU A 279 27.33 -2.14 -2.73
C LEU A 279 28.42 -1.58 -3.65
N MET A 280 28.38 -0.27 -3.92
CA MET A 280 29.43 0.39 -4.70
C MET A 280 30.81 0.28 -4.05
N ALA A 281 30.90 0.39 -2.73
CA ALA A 281 32.12 0.24 -1.97
C ALA A 281 32.65 -1.20 -1.99
N LEU A 282 31.75 -2.18 -1.98
CA LEU A 282 32.07 -3.60 -2.12
C LEU A 282 32.39 -4.02 -3.58
N GLY A 283 32.19 -3.13 -4.56
CA GLY A 283 32.36 -3.45 -5.98
C GLY A 283 31.28 -4.40 -6.52
N MET A 284 30.10 -4.41 -5.91
CA MET A 284 28.98 -5.26 -6.30
C MET A 284 27.97 -4.52 -7.20
N GLU A 285 27.23 -5.25 -8.02
CA GLU A 285 26.14 -4.71 -8.82
C GLU A 285 24.99 -4.24 -7.92
N LEU A 286 24.30 -3.16 -8.36
CA LEU A 286 23.13 -2.64 -7.65
C LEU A 286 21.87 -3.42 -8.05
N PRO A 287 20.81 -3.46 -7.20
CA PRO A 287 19.52 -4.03 -7.59
C PRO A 287 18.91 -3.28 -8.77
N ASP A 288 18.08 -3.96 -9.56
CA ASP A 288 17.45 -3.35 -10.74
C ASP A 288 16.43 -2.29 -10.34
N ILE A 289 15.59 -2.60 -9.33
CA ILE A 289 14.53 -1.71 -8.83
C ILE A 289 14.52 -1.71 -7.29
N ILE A 290 14.49 -0.50 -6.70
CA ILE A 290 14.09 -0.29 -5.31
C ILE A 290 12.76 0.46 -5.33
N TYR A 291 11.69 -0.18 -4.86
CA TYR A 291 10.33 0.34 -4.92
C TYR A 291 9.80 0.69 -3.53
N ALA A 292 9.35 1.93 -3.34
CA ALA A 292 8.73 2.40 -2.11
C ALA A 292 7.21 2.51 -2.26
N HIS A 293 6.45 1.75 -1.46
CA HIS A 293 5.01 1.96 -1.32
C HIS A 293 4.67 2.90 -0.16
N GLY A 294 3.44 3.42 -0.16
CA GLY A 294 2.91 4.29 0.90
C GLY A 294 2.51 3.54 2.17
N TRP A 295 1.91 4.25 3.10
CA TRP A 295 1.43 3.73 4.37
C TRP A 295 -0.07 3.53 4.40
N TRP A 296 -0.52 2.64 5.29
CA TRP A 296 -1.87 2.71 5.82
C TRP A 296 -1.92 3.82 6.88
N THR A 297 -2.85 4.77 6.70
CA THR A 297 -3.13 5.85 7.65
C THR A 297 -4.43 5.57 8.40
N ILE A 298 -4.60 6.16 9.58
CA ILE A 298 -5.84 6.15 10.36
C ILE A 298 -6.05 7.57 10.87
N GLY A 299 -7.16 8.20 10.45
CA GLY A 299 -7.45 9.60 10.79
C GLY A 299 -6.40 10.56 10.23
N GLY A 300 -5.84 10.28 9.05
CA GLY A 300 -4.79 11.07 8.40
C GLY A 300 -3.39 10.89 8.99
N GLU A 301 -3.22 10.11 10.07
CA GLU A 301 -1.92 9.82 10.68
C GLU A 301 -1.44 8.41 10.33
N LYS A 302 -0.11 8.23 10.27
CA LYS A 302 0.49 6.92 10.04
C LYS A 302 -0.03 5.90 11.04
N GLY A 303 -0.68 4.86 10.52
CA GLY A 303 -0.96 3.66 11.28
C GLY A 303 0.33 2.86 11.50
N GLY A 304 0.51 2.26 12.67
CA GLY A 304 1.72 1.49 12.90
C GLY A 304 1.88 0.89 14.28
N LYS A 305 2.96 0.16 14.43
CA LYS A 305 3.31 -0.63 15.61
C LYS A 305 3.34 0.19 16.91
N SER A 306 3.90 1.41 16.86
CA SER A 306 4.04 2.27 18.05
C SER A 306 2.71 2.82 18.57
N LYS A 307 1.68 2.88 17.72
CA LYS A 307 0.33 3.34 18.09
C LYS A 307 -0.63 2.17 18.35
N GLY A 308 -0.27 0.93 17.94
CA GLY A 308 -1.10 -0.27 18.14
C GLY A 308 -2.46 -0.22 17.42
N ASN A 309 -2.60 0.62 16.39
CA ASN A 309 -3.89 0.94 15.77
C ASN A 309 -4.14 0.22 14.43
N LEU A 310 -3.17 -0.50 13.86
CA LEU A 310 -3.39 -1.34 12.68
C LEU A 310 -3.69 -2.78 13.10
N PRO A 311 -4.74 -3.42 12.53
CA PRO A 311 -5.13 -4.78 12.92
C PRO A 311 -4.10 -5.82 12.49
N HIS A 312 -4.07 -6.93 13.25
CA HIS A 312 -3.38 -8.14 12.84
C HIS A 312 -4.11 -8.75 11.63
N PRO A 313 -3.39 -9.20 10.58
CA PRO A 313 -4.04 -9.72 9.37
C PRO A 313 -4.97 -10.92 9.63
N GLY A 314 -4.58 -11.81 10.56
CA GLY A 314 -5.40 -12.98 10.93
C GLY A 314 -6.73 -12.59 11.56
N ASP A 315 -6.76 -11.55 12.40
CA ASP A 315 -7.97 -11.08 13.06
C ASP A 315 -8.93 -10.49 12.03
N LEU A 316 -8.41 -9.73 11.07
CA LEU A 316 -9.21 -9.15 10.00
C LEU A 316 -9.78 -10.23 9.06
N ALA A 317 -9.01 -11.27 8.73
CA ALA A 317 -9.50 -12.41 7.96
C ALA A 317 -10.60 -13.17 8.74
N ALA A 318 -10.41 -13.40 10.05
CA ALA A 318 -11.41 -14.01 10.91
C ALA A 318 -12.69 -13.16 10.98
N ARG A 319 -12.55 -11.85 11.04
CA ARG A 319 -13.68 -10.91 11.03
C ARG A 319 -14.48 -10.98 9.72
N ILE A 320 -13.80 -11.07 8.58
CA ILE A 320 -14.46 -11.26 7.27
C ILE A 320 -15.21 -12.60 7.26
N ALA A 321 -14.59 -13.69 7.73
CA ALA A 321 -15.22 -15.01 7.82
C ALA A 321 -16.47 -15.00 8.71
N GLU A 322 -16.38 -14.41 9.90
CA GLU A 322 -17.49 -14.29 10.85
C GLU A 322 -18.70 -13.54 10.25
N LEU A 323 -18.44 -12.39 9.62
CA LEU A 323 -19.49 -11.53 9.10
C LEU A 323 -20.15 -12.05 7.82
N SER A 324 -19.36 -12.68 6.94
CA SER A 324 -19.83 -13.18 5.66
C SER A 324 -20.34 -14.62 5.71
N GLY A 325 -19.86 -15.42 6.68
CA GLY A 325 -20.05 -16.87 6.68
C GLY A 325 -19.22 -17.62 5.64
N ALA A 326 -18.22 -16.97 5.04
CA ALA A 326 -17.27 -17.61 4.13
C ALA A 326 -16.28 -18.48 4.93
N ASP A 327 -15.70 -19.47 4.25
CA ASP A 327 -14.58 -20.21 4.82
C ASP A 327 -13.42 -19.29 5.14
N TYR A 328 -12.65 -19.61 6.19
CA TYR A 328 -11.50 -18.80 6.60
C TYR A 328 -10.47 -18.61 5.48
N GLU A 329 -10.14 -19.66 4.73
CA GLU A 329 -9.18 -19.60 3.61
C GLU A 329 -9.63 -18.64 2.49
N ILE A 330 -10.94 -18.60 2.21
CA ILE A 330 -11.55 -17.65 1.26
C ILE A 330 -11.52 -16.22 1.83
N SER A 331 -11.67 -16.08 3.13
CA SER A 331 -11.60 -14.78 3.81
C SER A 331 -10.17 -14.23 3.83
N VAL A 332 -9.17 -15.11 3.89
CA VAL A 332 -7.75 -14.77 3.70
C VAL A 332 -7.51 -14.24 2.27
N ASP A 333 -8.01 -14.92 1.27
CA ASP A 333 -7.90 -14.45 -0.13
C ASP A 333 -8.61 -13.12 -0.34
N ALA A 334 -9.79 -12.94 0.26
CA ALA A 334 -10.48 -11.65 0.25
C ALA A 334 -9.64 -10.55 0.90
N LEU A 335 -9.00 -10.82 2.05
CA LEU A 335 -8.10 -9.85 2.69
C LEU A 335 -6.91 -9.50 1.78
N ARG A 336 -6.26 -10.48 1.14
CA ARG A 336 -5.18 -10.24 0.17
C ARG A 336 -5.63 -9.31 -0.95
N TYR A 337 -6.83 -9.55 -1.50
CA TYR A 337 -7.44 -8.70 -2.51
C TYR A 337 -7.69 -7.27 -2.00
N LEU A 338 -8.29 -7.13 -0.82
CA LEU A 338 -8.62 -5.84 -0.23
C LEU A 338 -7.37 -4.98 0.05
N LEU A 339 -6.29 -5.60 0.56
CA LEU A 339 -5.04 -4.91 0.83
C LEU A 339 -4.45 -4.22 -0.41
N ILE A 340 -4.50 -4.87 -1.57
CA ILE A 340 -3.95 -4.31 -2.81
C ILE A 340 -4.95 -3.45 -3.58
N ARG A 341 -6.25 -3.65 -3.36
CA ARG A 341 -7.31 -2.97 -4.10
C ARG A 341 -7.61 -1.58 -3.56
N GLU A 342 -7.52 -1.40 -2.25
CA GLU A 342 -7.77 -0.12 -1.57
C GLU A 342 -6.56 0.81 -1.57
N MET A 343 -5.38 0.34 -1.97
CA MET A 343 -4.17 1.15 -2.05
C MET A 343 -3.74 1.36 -3.50
N GLN A 344 -3.68 2.62 -3.92
CA GLN A 344 -2.93 2.96 -5.14
C GLN A 344 -1.44 2.83 -4.83
N PHE A 345 -0.78 1.86 -5.44
CA PHE A 345 0.59 1.49 -5.09
C PHE A 345 1.55 2.68 -5.28
N GLY A 346 2.34 2.98 -4.23
CA GLY A 346 3.20 4.16 -4.15
C GLY A 346 2.64 5.32 -3.30
N LEU A 347 1.31 5.44 -3.15
CA LEU A 347 0.64 6.47 -2.36
C LEU A 347 0.19 5.92 -1.00
N ASP A 348 -0.07 6.82 -0.05
CA ASP A 348 -0.71 6.48 1.23
C ASP A 348 -2.18 6.18 1.02
N ALA A 349 -2.75 5.32 1.86
CA ALA A 349 -4.17 4.99 1.85
C ALA A 349 -4.74 4.98 3.27
N GLU A 350 -5.96 5.48 3.42
CA GLU A 350 -6.68 5.45 4.69
C GLU A 350 -7.25 4.06 4.95
N TYR A 351 -6.90 3.46 6.09
CA TYR A 351 -7.49 2.20 6.51
C TYR A 351 -8.88 2.42 7.08
N SER A 352 -9.85 1.73 6.53
CA SER A 352 -11.22 1.68 7.05
C SER A 352 -11.77 0.26 6.93
N GLU A 353 -12.06 -0.37 8.08
CA GLU A 353 -12.69 -1.70 8.09
C GLU A 353 -14.04 -1.67 7.35
N THR A 354 -14.80 -0.60 7.51
CA THR A 354 -16.08 -0.43 6.81
C THR A 354 -15.88 -0.39 5.28
N ALA A 355 -14.88 0.34 4.79
CA ALA A 355 -14.57 0.38 3.37
C ALA A 355 -14.14 -1.01 2.84
N PHE A 356 -13.34 -1.75 3.59
CA PHE A 356 -12.96 -3.13 3.27
C PHE A 356 -14.17 -4.04 3.14
N LEU A 357 -15.08 -4.03 4.14
CA LEU A 357 -16.27 -4.86 4.12
C LEU A 357 -17.28 -4.45 3.04
N GLN A 358 -17.39 -3.17 2.73
CA GLN A 358 -18.19 -2.69 1.59
C GLN A 358 -17.61 -3.15 0.26
N ARG A 359 -16.28 -3.07 0.09
CA ARG A 359 -15.57 -3.56 -1.10
C ARG A 359 -15.70 -5.08 -1.26
N PHE A 360 -15.61 -5.83 -0.16
CA PHE A 360 -15.90 -7.27 -0.17
C PHE A 360 -17.28 -7.56 -0.76
N ASN A 361 -18.30 -6.81 -0.31
CA ASN A 361 -19.65 -7.01 -0.82
C ASN A 361 -19.80 -6.58 -2.28
N SER A 362 -19.23 -5.43 -2.69
CA SER A 362 -19.39 -4.95 -4.07
C SER A 362 -18.66 -5.85 -5.06
N ASP A 363 -17.36 -6.04 -4.89
CA ASP A 363 -16.51 -6.67 -5.89
C ASP A 363 -16.56 -8.20 -5.79
N LEU A 364 -16.43 -8.74 -4.56
CA LEU A 364 -16.29 -10.20 -4.39
C LEU A 364 -17.65 -10.91 -4.30
N ALA A 365 -18.58 -10.42 -3.49
CA ALA A 365 -19.87 -11.10 -3.33
C ALA A 365 -20.84 -10.79 -4.47
N ASN A 366 -21.07 -9.49 -4.79
CA ASN A 366 -22.09 -9.09 -5.76
C ASN A 366 -21.61 -9.22 -7.21
N ASP A 367 -20.33 -9.04 -7.52
CA ASP A 367 -19.83 -9.14 -8.89
C ASP A 367 -19.31 -10.55 -9.19
N LEU A 368 -18.17 -10.95 -8.62
CA LEU A 368 -17.53 -12.24 -8.94
C LEU A 368 -18.31 -13.44 -8.43
N GLY A 369 -18.73 -13.42 -7.17
CA GLY A 369 -19.50 -14.49 -6.56
C GLY A 369 -20.87 -14.68 -7.21
N ASN A 370 -21.53 -13.57 -7.55
CA ASN A 370 -22.80 -13.59 -8.26
C ASN A 370 -22.65 -14.14 -9.69
N LEU A 371 -21.61 -13.72 -10.43
CA LEU A 371 -21.34 -14.24 -11.78
C LEU A 371 -21.18 -15.77 -11.75
N LEU A 372 -20.35 -16.29 -10.83
CA LEU A 372 -20.15 -17.73 -10.68
C LEU A 372 -21.47 -18.45 -10.34
N ASN A 373 -22.18 -17.97 -9.33
CA ASN A 373 -23.43 -18.59 -8.88
C ASN A 373 -24.52 -18.58 -9.95
N ARG A 374 -24.69 -17.44 -10.66
CA ARG A 374 -25.66 -17.32 -11.77
C ARG A 374 -25.32 -18.30 -12.90
N SER A 375 -24.07 -18.37 -13.32
CA SER A 375 -23.62 -19.23 -14.42
C SER A 375 -23.85 -20.70 -14.12
N VAL A 376 -23.43 -21.16 -12.93
CA VAL A 376 -23.62 -22.56 -12.50
C VAL A 376 -25.11 -22.89 -12.31
N SER A 377 -25.89 -22.01 -11.67
CA SER A 377 -27.33 -22.21 -11.45
C SER A 377 -28.12 -22.27 -12.76
N MET A 378 -27.79 -21.41 -13.73
CA MET A 378 -28.45 -21.42 -15.04
C MET A 378 -28.08 -22.67 -15.85
N ALA A 379 -26.83 -23.12 -15.80
CA ALA A 379 -26.43 -24.40 -16.42
C ALA A 379 -27.13 -25.59 -15.76
N GLY A 380 -27.26 -25.60 -14.42
CA GLY A 380 -28.08 -26.59 -13.71
C GLY A 380 -29.52 -26.63 -14.19
N ARG A 381 -30.11 -25.46 -14.42
CA ARG A 381 -31.52 -25.32 -14.79
C ARG A 381 -31.80 -25.59 -16.27
N TYR A 382 -30.92 -25.16 -17.19
CA TYR A 382 -31.19 -25.16 -18.64
C TYR A 382 -30.33 -26.17 -19.41
N LEU A 383 -29.20 -26.63 -18.85
CA LEU A 383 -28.27 -27.53 -19.51
C LEU A 383 -28.01 -28.83 -18.71
N ASN A 384 -28.96 -29.22 -17.84
CA ASN A 384 -28.88 -30.43 -17.01
C ASN A 384 -27.59 -30.54 -16.17
N GLY A 385 -27.07 -29.40 -15.72
CA GLY A 385 -25.84 -29.33 -14.90
C GLY A 385 -24.55 -29.61 -15.71
N MET A 386 -24.57 -29.36 -17.01
CA MET A 386 -23.39 -29.53 -17.87
C MET A 386 -22.81 -28.18 -18.28
N VAL A 387 -21.49 -28.10 -18.31
CA VAL A 387 -20.80 -27.08 -19.12
C VAL A 387 -21.09 -27.41 -20.59
N PRO A 388 -21.57 -26.47 -21.40
CA PRO A 388 -21.83 -26.76 -22.81
C PRO A 388 -20.52 -27.04 -23.58
N PRO A 389 -20.60 -27.80 -24.69
CA PRO A 389 -19.43 -27.99 -25.55
C PRO A 389 -18.90 -26.66 -26.07
N PRO A 390 -17.63 -26.60 -26.49
CA PRO A 390 -17.00 -25.37 -26.98
C PRO A 390 -17.84 -24.67 -28.06
N GLN A 391 -18.06 -23.37 -27.84
CA GLN A 391 -18.82 -22.49 -28.75
C GLN A 391 -17.88 -21.45 -29.36
N PRO A 392 -18.19 -20.92 -30.56
CA PRO A 392 -17.50 -19.77 -31.11
C PRO A 392 -17.57 -18.58 -30.15
N ALA A 393 -16.51 -17.78 -30.13
CA ALA A 393 -16.52 -16.53 -29.36
C ALA A 393 -17.55 -15.56 -29.96
N PRO A 394 -18.35 -14.85 -29.14
CA PRO A 394 -19.08 -13.70 -29.61
C PRO A 394 -18.12 -12.69 -30.23
N ASP A 395 -18.64 -11.86 -31.18
CA ASP A 395 -17.80 -10.91 -31.92
C ASP A 395 -16.95 -10.05 -31.01
N GLY A 396 -15.61 -10.14 -31.19
CA GLY A 396 -14.59 -9.43 -30.44
C GLY A 396 -14.40 -9.87 -28.97
N TYR A 397 -15.12 -10.90 -28.48
CA TYR A 397 -15.03 -11.28 -27.06
C TYR A 397 -13.72 -12.00 -26.71
N ASP A 398 -13.17 -12.77 -27.62
CA ASP A 398 -11.84 -13.38 -27.50
C ASP A 398 -10.73 -12.33 -27.42
N HIS A 399 -10.82 -11.27 -28.23
CA HIS A 399 -9.92 -10.12 -28.16
C HIS A 399 -10.06 -9.38 -26.82
N LEU A 400 -11.29 -9.22 -26.30
CA LEU A 400 -11.53 -8.61 -25.00
C LEU A 400 -10.81 -9.37 -23.87
N LEU A 401 -10.91 -10.71 -23.86
CA LEU A 401 -10.24 -11.56 -22.87
C LEU A 401 -8.71 -11.43 -22.98
N ASN A 402 -8.14 -11.53 -24.18
CA ASN A 402 -6.72 -11.42 -24.40
C ASN A 402 -6.15 -10.05 -24.00
N ASN A 403 -6.84 -8.98 -24.35
CA ASN A 403 -6.44 -7.62 -24.00
C ASN A 403 -6.41 -7.41 -22.46
N ALA A 404 -7.42 -7.90 -21.75
CA ALA A 404 -7.47 -7.81 -20.29
C ALA A 404 -6.36 -8.61 -19.62
N VAL A 405 -6.02 -9.80 -20.15
CA VAL A 405 -4.89 -10.60 -19.64
C VAL A 405 -3.55 -9.91 -19.89
N THR A 406 -3.37 -9.30 -21.06
CA THR A 406 -2.17 -8.53 -21.40
C THR A 406 -2.02 -7.34 -20.46
N GLU A 407 -3.07 -6.53 -20.32
CA GLU A 407 -3.08 -5.36 -19.44
C GLU A 407 -2.79 -5.75 -17.97
N ALA A 408 -3.42 -6.82 -17.48
CA ALA A 408 -3.15 -7.31 -16.11
C ALA A 408 -1.69 -7.78 -15.97
N GLY A 409 -1.12 -8.45 -16.97
CA GLY A 409 0.26 -8.87 -16.97
C GLY A 409 1.25 -7.70 -16.96
N ASP A 410 1.01 -6.70 -17.79
CA ASP A 410 1.82 -5.47 -17.84
C ASP A 410 1.76 -4.72 -16.49
N ALA A 411 0.56 -4.63 -15.91
CA ALA A 411 0.35 -4.01 -14.61
C ALA A 411 1.07 -4.76 -13.47
N LEU A 412 1.00 -6.10 -13.44
CA LEU A 412 1.76 -6.92 -12.48
C LEU A 412 3.27 -6.72 -12.64
N GLY A 413 3.75 -6.67 -13.88
CA GLY A 413 5.16 -6.39 -14.19
C GLY A 413 5.62 -5.00 -13.77
N ALA A 414 4.71 -4.03 -13.74
CA ALA A 414 4.95 -2.64 -13.32
C ALA A 414 4.63 -2.38 -11.83
N ILE A 415 4.36 -3.41 -11.03
CA ILE A 415 3.99 -3.32 -9.60
C ILE A 415 2.69 -2.50 -9.37
N GLN A 416 1.78 -2.51 -10.35
CA GLN A 416 0.48 -1.83 -10.29
C GLN A 416 -0.65 -2.83 -9.99
N MET A 417 -0.69 -3.33 -8.77
CA MET A 417 -1.56 -4.44 -8.36
C MET A 417 -3.04 -4.13 -8.50
N ASN A 418 -3.46 -2.91 -8.13
CA ASN A 418 -4.85 -2.45 -8.27
C ASN A 418 -5.29 -2.43 -9.74
N THR A 419 -4.47 -1.94 -10.66
CA THR A 419 -4.75 -1.91 -12.10
C THR A 419 -4.89 -3.32 -12.67
N ALA A 420 -4.05 -4.26 -12.23
CA ALA A 420 -4.17 -5.66 -12.64
C ALA A 420 -5.52 -6.26 -12.24
N MET A 421 -5.98 -5.99 -11.01
CA MET A 421 -7.29 -6.45 -10.55
C MET A 421 -8.45 -5.74 -11.25
N GLU A 422 -8.32 -4.45 -11.55
CA GLU A 422 -9.31 -3.72 -12.36
C GLU A 422 -9.51 -4.35 -13.73
N ALA A 423 -8.46 -4.79 -14.39
CA ALA A 423 -8.57 -5.49 -15.67
C ALA A 423 -9.40 -6.78 -15.55
N ALA A 424 -9.16 -7.59 -14.50
CA ALA A 424 -9.92 -8.80 -14.23
C ALA A 424 -11.40 -8.49 -13.92
N PHE A 425 -11.67 -7.52 -13.05
CA PHE A 425 -13.03 -7.19 -12.64
C PHE A 425 -13.84 -6.47 -13.73
N ARG A 426 -13.20 -5.80 -14.69
CA ARG A 426 -13.89 -5.33 -15.91
C ARG A 426 -14.46 -6.50 -16.73
N LEU A 427 -13.75 -7.64 -16.80
CA LEU A 427 -14.31 -8.85 -17.44
C LEU A 427 -15.52 -9.39 -16.68
N VAL A 428 -15.45 -9.42 -15.33
CA VAL A 428 -16.58 -9.83 -14.47
C VAL A 428 -17.81 -8.96 -14.74
N SER A 429 -17.66 -7.65 -14.68
CA SER A 429 -18.76 -6.68 -14.92
C SER A 429 -19.30 -6.79 -16.35
N ARG A 430 -18.41 -6.94 -17.36
CA ARG A 430 -18.83 -7.13 -18.76
C ARG A 430 -19.62 -8.43 -18.95
N CYS A 431 -19.21 -9.51 -18.28
CA CYS A 431 -19.90 -10.79 -18.36
C CYS A 431 -21.27 -10.76 -17.66
N ASN A 432 -21.36 -10.12 -16.48
CA ASN A 432 -22.65 -9.90 -15.81
C ASN A 432 -23.62 -9.12 -16.72
N LYS A 433 -23.13 -8.05 -17.35
CA LYS A 433 -23.93 -7.27 -18.33
C LYS A 433 -24.31 -8.11 -19.56
N TYR A 434 -23.41 -8.97 -20.06
CA TYR A 434 -23.69 -9.86 -21.18
C TYR A 434 -24.84 -10.84 -20.87
N ILE A 435 -24.88 -11.41 -19.66
CA ILE A 435 -26.01 -12.26 -19.23
C ILE A 435 -27.33 -11.47 -19.27
N ASP A 436 -27.34 -10.22 -18.82
CA ASP A 436 -28.54 -9.39 -18.81
C ASP A 436 -28.97 -8.95 -20.22
N GLU A 437 -28.03 -8.73 -21.13
CA GLU A 437 -28.26 -8.44 -22.55
C GLU A 437 -28.83 -9.67 -23.29
N ARG A 438 -28.24 -10.86 -23.07
CA ARG A 438 -28.60 -12.10 -23.75
C ARG A 438 -29.88 -12.75 -23.21
N GLN A 439 -30.20 -12.51 -21.92
CA GLN A 439 -31.37 -13.04 -21.21
C GLN A 439 -31.56 -14.55 -21.40
N PRO A 440 -30.62 -15.42 -20.97
CA PRO A 440 -30.70 -16.88 -21.24
C PRO A 440 -31.96 -17.52 -20.67
N TRP A 441 -32.60 -16.95 -19.65
CA TRP A 441 -33.93 -17.37 -19.17
C TRP A 441 -35.06 -17.15 -20.19
N ARG A 442 -34.93 -16.14 -21.06
CA ARG A 442 -35.87 -15.90 -22.15
C ARG A 442 -35.58 -16.82 -23.32
N GLN A 443 -34.31 -16.97 -23.73
CA GLN A 443 -33.88 -17.90 -24.78
C GLN A 443 -34.37 -19.33 -24.48
N ALA A 444 -34.22 -19.80 -23.22
CA ALA A 444 -34.72 -21.11 -22.81
C ALA A 444 -36.25 -21.26 -22.89
N ARG A 445 -37.04 -20.19 -22.61
CA ARG A 445 -38.50 -20.20 -22.75
C ARG A 445 -38.93 -20.26 -24.21
N GLU A 446 -38.18 -19.63 -25.10
CA GLU A 446 -38.42 -19.59 -26.55
C GLU A 446 -37.93 -20.88 -27.25
N GLY A 447 -37.28 -21.81 -26.51
CA GLY A 447 -36.74 -23.07 -27.04
C GLY A 447 -35.44 -22.90 -27.83
N ASP A 448 -34.74 -21.76 -27.68
CA ASP A 448 -33.47 -21.50 -28.34
C ASP A 448 -32.29 -22.05 -27.51
N ASP A 449 -32.20 -23.37 -27.47
CA ASP A 449 -31.15 -24.08 -26.70
C ASP A 449 -29.74 -23.72 -27.18
N GLN A 450 -29.55 -23.38 -28.46
CA GLN A 450 -28.26 -23.02 -29.01
C GLN A 450 -27.81 -21.66 -28.44
N ALA A 451 -28.67 -20.68 -28.43
CA ALA A 451 -28.35 -19.37 -27.83
C ALA A 451 -28.06 -19.46 -26.32
N VAL A 452 -28.76 -20.34 -25.60
CA VAL A 452 -28.45 -20.63 -24.17
C VAL A 452 -27.05 -21.22 -24.01
N ARG A 453 -26.67 -22.19 -24.86
CA ARG A 453 -25.29 -22.78 -24.82
C ARG A 453 -24.22 -21.76 -25.11
N GLU A 454 -24.40 -20.93 -26.15
CA GLU A 454 -23.44 -19.85 -26.48
C GLU A 454 -23.29 -18.86 -25.34
N THR A 455 -24.42 -18.43 -24.74
CA THR A 455 -24.41 -17.49 -23.62
C THR A 455 -23.69 -18.06 -22.41
N LEU A 456 -24.01 -19.28 -21.99
CA LEU A 456 -23.42 -19.89 -20.81
C LEU A 456 -21.96 -20.31 -21.06
N TYR A 457 -21.61 -20.75 -22.27
CA TYR A 457 -20.21 -21.00 -22.62
C TYR A 457 -19.33 -19.78 -22.46
N THR A 458 -19.83 -18.62 -22.93
CA THR A 458 -19.15 -17.33 -22.75
C THR A 458 -18.92 -17.00 -21.27
N CYS A 459 -19.91 -17.30 -20.41
CA CYS A 459 -19.76 -17.10 -18.96
C CYS A 459 -18.68 -18.03 -18.36
N PHE A 460 -18.63 -19.30 -18.76
CA PHE A 460 -17.64 -20.26 -18.26
C PHE A 460 -16.22 -19.91 -18.72
N GLU A 461 -16.04 -19.54 -19.99
CA GLU A 461 -14.74 -19.07 -20.49
C GLU A 461 -14.29 -17.77 -19.76
N THR A 462 -15.19 -16.83 -19.51
CA THR A 462 -14.85 -15.63 -18.74
C THR A 462 -14.45 -15.97 -17.31
N LEU A 463 -15.20 -16.85 -16.62
CA LEU A 463 -14.87 -17.29 -15.26
C LEU A 463 -13.51 -18.01 -15.20
N ARG A 464 -13.20 -18.85 -16.20
CA ARG A 464 -11.91 -19.50 -16.33
C ARG A 464 -10.78 -18.47 -16.44
N VAL A 465 -10.91 -17.51 -17.34
CA VAL A 465 -9.89 -16.45 -17.55
C VAL A 465 -9.74 -15.60 -16.31
N VAL A 466 -10.85 -15.16 -15.71
CA VAL A 466 -10.83 -14.36 -14.47
C VAL A 466 -10.16 -15.14 -13.33
N ALA A 467 -10.49 -16.44 -13.14
CA ALA A 467 -9.83 -17.28 -12.12
C ALA A 467 -8.31 -17.30 -12.32
N MET A 468 -7.85 -17.45 -13.57
CA MET A 468 -6.43 -17.43 -13.89
C MET A 468 -5.79 -16.06 -13.63
N MET A 469 -6.49 -14.95 -13.90
CA MET A 469 -5.99 -13.60 -13.68
C MET A 469 -5.87 -13.26 -12.19
N VAL A 470 -6.84 -13.70 -11.37
CA VAL A 470 -6.85 -13.39 -9.94
C VAL A 470 -6.01 -14.36 -9.10
N GLN A 471 -5.53 -15.47 -9.68
CA GLN A 471 -4.80 -16.53 -8.97
C GLN A 471 -3.57 -16.00 -8.19
N PRO A 472 -2.73 -15.10 -8.68
CA PRO A 472 -1.61 -14.60 -7.88
C PRO A 472 -2.05 -13.88 -6.60
N VAL A 473 -3.22 -13.26 -6.62
CA VAL A 473 -3.80 -12.49 -5.50
C VAL A 473 -4.64 -13.39 -4.59
N MET A 474 -5.54 -14.18 -5.18
CA MET A 474 -6.53 -15.01 -4.51
C MET A 474 -6.38 -16.49 -4.91
N PRO A 475 -5.32 -17.19 -4.47
CA PRO A 475 -5.01 -18.53 -4.97
C PRO A 475 -6.08 -19.59 -4.65
N VAL A 476 -6.68 -19.54 -3.47
CA VAL A 476 -7.72 -20.49 -3.05
C VAL A 476 -9.04 -20.22 -3.77
N ALA A 477 -9.44 -18.96 -3.89
CA ALA A 477 -10.65 -18.58 -4.62
C ALA A 477 -10.53 -18.92 -6.12
N ALA A 478 -9.37 -18.68 -6.74
CA ALA A 478 -9.10 -19.07 -8.11
C ALA A 478 -9.28 -20.56 -8.35
N GLN A 479 -8.69 -21.41 -7.47
CA GLN A 479 -8.86 -22.87 -7.54
C GLN A 479 -10.31 -23.28 -7.36
N ARG A 480 -11.04 -22.65 -6.43
CA ARG A 480 -12.47 -22.94 -6.22
C ARG A 480 -13.33 -22.56 -7.43
N ILE A 481 -13.05 -21.42 -8.08
CA ILE A 481 -13.75 -21.04 -9.33
C ILE A 481 -13.53 -22.12 -10.39
N ILE A 482 -12.28 -22.52 -10.63
CA ILE A 482 -11.91 -23.54 -11.60
C ILE A 482 -12.62 -24.87 -11.31
N SER A 483 -12.60 -25.32 -10.07
CA SER A 483 -13.30 -26.54 -9.66
C SER A 483 -14.83 -26.40 -9.82
N SER A 484 -15.41 -25.24 -9.47
CA SER A 484 -16.86 -24.97 -9.56
C SER A 484 -17.38 -24.96 -11.00
N ILE A 485 -16.53 -24.66 -11.98
CA ILE A 485 -16.87 -24.75 -13.42
C ILE A 485 -16.46 -26.10 -14.03
N GLY A 486 -16.21 -27.13 -13.19
CA GLY A 486 -15.95 -28.50 -13.63
C GLY A 486 -14.56 -28.72 -14.23
N LEU A 487 -13.62 -27.81 -14.08
CA LEU A 487 -12.24 -27.96 -14.57
C LEU A 487 -11.36 -28.62 -13.51
N ASP A 488 -10.54 -29.56 -13.96
CA ASP A 488 -9.54 -30.25 -13.16
C ASP A 488 -8.14 -29.77 -13.60
N LEU A 489 -7.77 -28.60 -13.17
CA LEU A 489 -6.45 -28.00 -13.45
C LEU A 489 -6.03 -27.10 -12.28
N ASN A 490 -4.72 -26.92 -12.11
CA ASN A 490 -4.16 -25.98 -11.16
C ASN A 490 -3.92 -24.61 -11.83
N PRO A 491 -4.64 -23.54 -11.47
CA PRO A 491 -4.45 -22.22 -12.07
C PRO A 491 -3.02 -21.68 -11.94
N ALA A 492 -2.29 -22.08 -10.90
CA ALA A 492 -0.91 -21.66 -10.67
C ALA A 492 0.08 -22.22 -11.71
N GLU A 493 -0.24 -23.36 -12.33
CA GLU A 493 0.62 -24.03 -13.32
C GLU A 493 0.36 -23.59 -14.76
N VAL A 494 -0.74 -22.87 -15.00
CA VAL A 494 -1.09 -22.39 -16.34
C VAL A 494 -0.20 -21.22 -16.72
N PRO A 495 0.59 -21.31 -17.82
CA PRO A 495 1.42 -20.21 -18.29
C PRO A 495 0.61 -18.95 -18.58
N TRP A 496 1.09 -17.79 -18.12
CA TRP A 496 0.33 -16.53 -18.23
C TRP A 496 -0.09 -16.21 -19.66
N GLN A 497 0.80 -16.43 -20.62
CA GLN A 497 0.56 -16.16 -22.06
C GLN A 497 -0.55 -17.01 -22.68
N SER A 498 -0.97 -18.08 -22.00
CA SER A 498 -2.04 -18.97 -22.49
C SER A 498 -3.42 -18.66 -21.90
N VAL A 499 -3.50 -17.79 -20.87
CA VAL A 499 -4.71 -17.53 -20.08
C VAL A 499 -5.87 -17.04 -20.95
N GLY A 500 -5.62 -16.06 -21.82
CA GLY A 500 -6.66 -15.41 -22.65
C GLY A 500 -7.19 -16.26 -23.81
N LYS A 501 -6.62 -17.44 -24.09
CA LYS A 501 -7.06 -18.29 -25.21
C LYS A 501 -8.49 -18.78 -25.02
N TRP A 502 -9.33 -18.55 -26.04
CA TRP A 502 -10.72 -18.99 -26.08
C TRP A 502 -10.84 -20.50 -26.30
N GLY A 503 -11.96 -21.10 -25.91
CA GLY A 503 -12.30 -22.48 -26.23
C GLY A 503 -11.64 -23.53 -25.34
N GLN A 504 -11.28 -23.18 -24.11
CA GLN A 504 -10.55 -24.05 -23.20
C GLN A 504 -11.45 -24.76 -22.16
N CYS A 505 -12.75 -24.41 -22.09
CA CYS A 505 -13.70 -25.12 -21.23
C CYS A 505 -14.28 -26.33 -22.00
N PRO A 506 -13.97 -27.58 -21.61
CA PRO A 506 -14.57 -28.77 -22.23
C PRO A 506 -15.99 -28.99 -21.73
N GLU A 507 -16.78 -29.76 -22.49
CA GLU A 507 -18.06 -30.27 -22.00
C GLU A 507 -17.84 -31.20 -20.82
N LYS A 508 -18.37 -30.83 -19.63
CA LYS A 508 -18.23 -31.60 -18.38
C LYS A 508 -19.42 -31.37 -17.45
N PRO A 509 -19.73 -32.33 -16.57
CA PRO A 509 -20.70 -32.11 -15.49
C PRO A 509 -20.15 -31.09 -14.48
N LEU A 510 -21.04 -30.21 -14.02
CA LEU A 510 -20.76 -29.27 -12.95
C LEU A 510 -20.91 -29.96 -11.59
N PRO A 511 -20.03 -29.66 -10.62
CA PRO A 511 -20.21 -30.08 -9.23
C PRO A 511 -21.41 -29.34 -8.59
N SER A 512 -21.79 -29.77 -7.39
CA SER A 512 -22.78 -29.01 -6.58
C SER A 512 -22.28 -27.60 -6.31
N PRO A 513 -23.13 -26.57 -6.52
CA PRO A 513 -22.72 -25.18 -6.33
C PRO A 513 -22.39 -24.90 -4.85
N ILE A 514 -21.27 -24.25 -4.61
CA ILE A 514 -20.85 -23.76 -3.28
C ILE A 514 -20.66 -22.24 -3.42
N PRO A 515 -21.31 -21.42 -2.56
CA PRO A 515 -21.08 -19.98 -2.57
C PRO A 515 -19.61 -19.67 -2.33
N LEU A 516 -18.99 -18.89 -3.23
CA LEU A 516 -17.58 -18.51 -3.10
C LEU A 516 -17.39 -17.39 -2.07
N PHE A 517 -18.15 -16.31 -2.24
CA PHE A 517 -18.13 -15.14 -1.34
C PHE A 517 -19.58 -14.85 -0.90
N PRO A 518 -20.03 -15.43 0.24
CA PRO A 518 -21.34 -15.09 0.77
C PRO A 518 -21.40 -13.62 1.18
N ARG A 519 -22.53 -12.98 0.88
CA ARG A 519 -22.70 -11.54 1.13
C ARG A 519 -22.82 -11.24 2.63
N ILE A 520 -22.07 -10.25 3.10
CA ILE A 520 -22.23 -9.70 4.46
C ILE A 520 -23.57 -8.95 4.54
N PRO A 521 -24.46 -9.30 5.50
CA PRO A 521 -25.74 -8.64 5.70
C PRO A 521 -25.60 -7.15 6.05
N ALA A 522 -26.47 -6.30 5.48
CA ALA A 522 -26.38 -4.84 5.68
C ALA A 522 -26.47 -4.41 7.16
N ASN A 523 -27.24 -5.12 7.98
CA ASN A 523 -27.33 -4.85 9.41
C ASN A 523 -26.03 -5.12 10.19
N LEU A 524 -25.15 -6.00 9.68
CA LEU A 524 -23.84 -6.25 10.28
C LEU A 524 -22.82 -5.21 9.84
N LEU A 525 -22.90 -4.71 8.60
CA LEU A 525 -22.07 -3.60 8.14
C LEU A 525 -22.30 -2.33 8.94
N ASN A 526 -23.55 -2.02 9.27
CA ASN A 526 -23.91 -0.83 10.03
C ASN A 526 -23.48 -0.90 11.52
N ARG A 527 -23.52 -2.09 12.14
CA ARG A 527 -23.04 -2.30 13.52
C ARG A 527 -21.54 -2.11 13.67
N THR A 528 -20.77 -2.38 12.64
CA THR A 528 -19.32 -2.14 12.65
C THR A 528 -19.02 -0.65 12.74
N THR A 529 -19.86 0.20 12.16
CA THR A 529 -19.76 1.67 12.27
C THR A 529 -20.09 2.18 13.67
N GLU A 530 -21.05 1.56 14.36
CA GLU A 530 -21.47 1.94 15.73
C GLU A 530 -20.45 1.50 16.80
N ASN A 531 -19.90 0.28 16.70
CA ASN A 531 -18.91 -0.24 17.65
C ASN A 531 -17.55 0.47 17.60
N ILE A 532 -17.17 1.05 16.45
CA ILE A 532 -15.96 1.87 16.33
C ILE A 532 -16.15 3.20 17.09
N GLN A 533 -17.35 3.75 17.10
CA GLN A 533 -17.68 4.94 17.90
C GLN A 533 -17.72 4.64 19.40
N GLU A 534 -18.20 3.47 19.84
CA GLU A 534 -18.25 3.08 21.24
C GLU A 534 -16.89 2.64 21.81
N SER A 535 -16.04 1.96 21.04
CA SER A 535 -14.71 1.56 21.50
C SER A 535 -13.72 2.73 21.58
N GLN A 536 -13.94 3.81 20.86
CA GLN A 536 -13.19 5.07 21.05
C GLN A 536 -13.61 5.81 22.34
N THR A 537 -14.82 5.58 22.85
CA THR A 537 -15.33 6.18 24.10
C THR A 537 -14.96 5.38 25.36
N THR A 538 -14.75 4.06 25.27
CA THR A 538 -14.50 3.19 26.44
C THR A 538 -13.03 3.09 26.85
N ASN A 539 -12.07 3.42 26.00
CA ASN A 539 -10.63 3.37 26.33
C ASN A 539 -10.09 4.67 26.99
N MET A 540 -10.93 5.63 27.33
CA MET A 540 -10.52 6.89 27.99
C MET A 540 -10.77 6.94 29.50
N SER A 541 -11.25 5.85 30.15
CA SER A 541 -11.67 5.93 31.57
C SER A 541 -10.63 5.45 32.61
N ASP A 542 -9.47 4.87 32.24
CA ASP A 542 -8.53 4.30 33.21
C ASP A 542 -7.05 4.67 32.98
N MET A 543 -6.72 5.96 32.89
CA MET A 543 -5.35 6.44 33.13
C MET A 543 -5.34 7.76 33.91
N PRO A 544 -4.42 7.96 34.86
CA PRO A 544 -4.36 9.21 35.65
C PRO A 544 -3.84 10.36 34.77
N GLU A 545 -4.52 11.50 34.86
CA GLU A 545 -4.35 12.71 34.08
C GLU A 545 -2.94 13.31 34.16
N PRO A 546 -2.36 13.75 33.01
CA PRO A 546 -1.54 14.94 32.98
C PRO A 546 -2.41 16.13 32.56
N SER A 547 -2.38 17.17 33.37
CA SER A 547 -3.14 18.40 33.18
C SER A 547 -2.76 19.15 31.91
N THR A 548 -3.58 19.04 30.87
CA THR A 548 -3.71 20.04 29.80
C THR A 548 -5.18 20.06 29.36
N GLN A 549 -5.75 21.25 29.28
CA GLN A 549 -7.17 21.47 28.99
C GLN A 549 -7.56 20.83 27.64
N PRO A 550 -8.67 20.08 27.56
CA PRO A 550 -9.15 19.52 26.31
C PRO A 550 -9.74 20.61 25.42
N LEU A 551 -9.39 20.56 24.13
CA LEU A 551 -10.14 21.28 23.09
C LEU A 551 -11.59 20.81 23.08
N PRO A 552 -12.58 21.71 22.97
CA PRO A 552 -14.00 21.36 23.06
C PRO A 552 -14.40 20.47 21.88
N ALA A 553 -15.08 19.36 22.20
CA ALA A 553 -15.69 18.49 21.20
C ALA A 553 -16.69 19.26 20.35
N VAL A 554 -16.54 19.18 19.02
CA VAL A 554 -17.50 19.75 18.08
C VAL A 554 -18.79 18.96 18.18
N SER A 555 -19.83 19.58 18.72
CA SER A 555 -21.20 19.09 18.57
C SER A 555 -21.64 19.39 17.13
N VAL A 556 -21.44 18.44 16.20
CA VAL A 556 -22.13 18.49 14.92
C VAL A 556 -23.61 18.22 15.23
N ALA A 557 -24.46 19.22 15.06
CA ALA A 557 -25.89 19.05 15.17
C ALA A 557 -26.33 17.92 14.20
N PRO A 558 -27.17 16.96 14.66
CA PRO A 558 -27.65 15.92 13.75
C PRO A 558 -28.39 16.56 12.59
N PHE A 559 -28.09 16.11 11.35
CA PHE A 559 -28.85 16.53 10.18
C PHE A 559 -30.34 16.30 10.43
N PRO A 560 -31.21 17.28 10.17
CA PRO A 560 -32.64 17.06 10.29
C PRO A 560 -33.02 15.93 9.32
N SER A 561 -33.62 14.87 9.84
CA SER A 561 -33.91 13.59 9.18
C SER A 561 -34.91 13.65 8.00
N ASN A 562 -35.30 14.85 7.53
CA ASN A 562 -36.33 15.03 6.54
C ASN A 562 -35.92 15.83 5.29
N SER A 563 -34.64 15.95 4.95
CA SER A 563 -34.19 16.74 3.80
C SER A 563 -33.23 15.98 2.87
N THR A 564 -33.61 14.77 2.45
CA THR A 564 -32.95 14.15 1.29
C THR A 564 -33.38 14.92 0.04
N ILE A 565 -32.38 15.38 -0.76
CA ILE A 565 -32.61 15.94 -2.08
C ILE A 565 -32.43 14.87 -3.15
N THR A 566 -33.12 15.02 -4.28
CA THR A 566 -32.95 14.12 -5.42
C THR A 566 -31.69 14.49 -6.23
N ILE A 567 -31.25 13.61 -7.12
CA ILE A 567 -30.14 13.93 -8.04
C ILE A 567 -30.52 15.10 -8.98
N GLU A 568 -31.80 15.23 -9.31
CA GLU A 568 -32.34 16.34 -10.10
C GLU A 568 -32.28 17.66 -9.33
N ASP A 569 -32.42 17.63 -8.00
CA ASP A 569 -32.27 18.83 -7.17
C ASP A 569 -30.80 19.23 -7.04
N PHE A 570 -29.88 18.27 -6.90
CA PHE A 570 -28.45 18.54 -6.95
C PHE A 570 -28.00 19.08 -8.30
N ALA A 571 -28.51 18.55 -9.40
CA ALA A 571 -28.18 18.99 -10.77
C ALA A 571 -28.62 20.45 -11.07
N LYS A 572 -29.46 21.08 -10.22
CA LYS A 572 -29.79 22.50 -10.31
C LYS A 572 -28.67 23.40 -9.83
N LEU A 573 -27.72 22.89 -9.05
CA LEU A 573 -26.55 23.64 -8.59
C LEU A 573 -25.45 23.63 -9.65
N GLU A 574 -25.00 24.80 -10.05
CA GLU A 574 -23.86 24.92 -10.95
C GLU A 574 -22.58 25.13 -10.16
N LEU A 575 -21.91 24.03 -9.83
CA LEU A 575 -20.63 24.05 -9.12
C LEU A 575 -19.49 24.17 -10.13
N ARG A 576 -18.60 25.17 -9.92
CA ARG A 576 -17.48 25.47 -10.80
C ARG A 576 -16.20 25.73 -10.01
N VAL A 577 -15.06 25.43 -10.64
CA VAL A 577 -13.74 25.83 -10.14
C VAL A 577 -13.42 27.24 -10.64
N ALA A 578 -13.01 28.13 -9.76
CA ALA A 578 -12.62 29.51 -10.08
C ALA A 578 -11.22 29.83 -9.55
N ASP A 579 -10.43 30.59 -10.31
CA ASP A 579 -9.14 31.13 -9.86
C ASP A 579 -9.35 32.44 -9.09
N VAL A 580 -8.78 32.58 -7.91
CA VAL A 580 -8.78 33.86 -7.16
C VAL A 580 -7.71 34.75 -7.75
N ILE A 581 -8.12 35.83 -8.39
CA ILE A 581 -7.21 36.78 -9.07
C ILE A 581 -6.91 38.03 -8.23
N ASP A 582 -7.80 38.40 -7.33
CA ASP A 582 -7.60 39.50 -6.34
C ASP A 582 -8.40 39.21 -5.08
N CYS A 583 -7.93 39.66 -3.93
CA CYS A 583 -8.61 39.51 -2.65
C CYS A 583 -8.31 40.70 -1.74
N LYS A 584 -9.33 41.26 -1.09
CA LYS A 584 -9.20 42.42 -0.20
C LYS A 584 -10.11 42.30 1.03
N PRO A 585 -9.67 42.77 2.20
CA PRO A 585 -10.58 42.93 3.35
C PRO A 585 -11.70 43.91 3.03
N VAL A 586 -12.91 43.61 3.47
CA VAL A 586 -14.05 44.52 3.32
C VAL A 586 -14.00 45.57 4.44
N PRO A 587 -14.07 46.89 4.12
CA PRO A 587 -14.07 47.92 5.15
C PRO A 587 -15.17 47.78 6.20
N ASN A 588 -14.86 48.08 7.47
CA ASN A 588 -15.80 48.02 8.60
C ASN A 588 -16.36 46.64 8.93
N THR A 589 -15.61 45.57 8.66
CA THR A 589 -15.92 44.23 9.10
C THR A 589 -14.62 43.40 9.26
N SER A 590 -14.54 42.61 10.33
CA SER A 590 -13.43 41.65 10.56
C SER A 590 -13.70 40.26 9.96
N LYS A 591 -14.91 40.01 9.42
CA LYS A 591 -15.34 38.68 9.01
C LYS A 591 -15.36 38.43 7.50
N LEU A 592 -15.38 39.51 6.69
CA LEU A 592 -15.60 39.41 5.25
C LEU A 592 -14.34 39.72 4.44
N LEU A 593 -14.06 38.87 3.47
CA LEU A 593 -13.14 39.12 2.37
C LEU A 593 -13.93 39.34 1.07
N HIS A 594 -13.48 40.29 0.25
CA HIS A 594 -13.94 40.50 -1.10
C HIS A 594 -12.96 39.85 -2.06
N LEU A 595 -13.40 38.78 -2.71
CA LEU A 595 -12.60 38.06 -3.69
C LEU A 595 -13.07 38.43 -5.09
N ARG A 596 -12.13 38.66 -5.98
CA ARG A 596 -12.36 38.69 -7.42
C ARG A 596 -11.86 37.39 -8.00
N VAL A 597 -12.75 36.63 -8.62
CA VAL A 597 -12.47 35.29 -9.12
C VAL A 597 -12.66 35.23 -10.63
N LYS A 598 -11.80 34.47 -11.31
CA LYS A 598 -11.91 34.17 -12.74
C LYS A 598 -12.60 32.83 -12.92
N LEU A 599 -13.64 32.80 -13.76
CA LEU A 599 -14.47 31.65 -14.08
C LEU A 599 -14.48 31.43 -15.61
N GLY A 600 -13.48 30.73 -16.14
CA GLY A 600 -13.22 30.69 -17.57
C GLY A 600 -12.78 32.05 -18.10
N GLU A 601 -13.58 32.69 -18.97
CA GLU A 601 -13.33 34.05 -19.49
C GLU A 601 -14.04 35.15 -18.67
N GLU A 602 -14.92 34.76 -17.73
CA GLU A 602 -15.71 35.71 -16.92
C GLU A 602 -15.01 35.99 -15.58
N GLU A 603 -15.07 37.23 -15.12
CA GLU A 603 -14.66 37.63 -13.79
C GLU A 603 -15.88 37.97 -12.93
N ARG A 604 -15.86 37.53 -11.67
CA ARG A 604 -16.95 37.76 -10.70
C ARG A 604 -16.41 38.26 -9.37
N ASP A 605 -17.20 39.06 -8.72
CA ASP A 605 -16.98 39.51 -7.36
C ASP A 605 -17.74 38.61 -6.37
N ILE A 606 -17.07 38.08 -5.36
CA ILE A 606 -17.66 37.25 -4.33
C ILE A 606 -17.27 37.76 -2.95
N LEU A 607 -18.25 37.96 -2.08
CA LEU A 607 -18.02 38.21 -0.65
C LEU A 607 -18.17 36.93 0.16
N SER A 608 -17.13 36.66 0.96
CA SER A 608 -17.13 35.43 1.78
C SER A 608 -16.72 35.73 3.21
N GLY A 609 -17.37 35.05 4.16
CA GLY A 609 -17.15 35.17 5.62
C GLY A 609 -15.95 34.40 6.14
N ILE A 610 -14.82 34.44 5.46
CA ILE A 610 -13.63 33.61 5.74
C ILE A 610 -12.44 34.42 6.27
N ALA A 611 -12.61 35.72 6.58
CA ALA A 611 -11.53 36.59 7.04
C ALA A 611 -10.99 36.25 8.44
N GLU A 612 -11.71 35.44 9.21
CA GLU A 612 -11.25 34.91 10.51
C GLU A 612 -10.28 33.72 10.33
N THR A 613 -10.31 33.07 9.16
CA THR A 613 -9.51 31.89 8.86
C THR A 613 -8.38 32.15 7.84
N TYR A 614 -8.60 33.08 6.90
CA TYR A 614 -7.65 33.36 5.81
C TYR A 614 -7.33 34.83 5.71
N THR A 615 -6.07 35.13 5.40
CA THR A 615 -5.65 36.47 4.96
C THR A 615 -5.89 36.65 3.44
N ALA A 616 -6.00 37.89 2.98
CA ALA A 616 -6.22 38.15 1.56
C ALA A 616 -5.09 37.60 0.67
N ASP A 617 -3.85 37.76 1.10
CA ASP A 617 -2.67 37.32 0.35
C ASP A 617 -2.57 35.77 0.21
N GLU A 618 -3.08 35.01 1.19
CA GLU A 618 -3.10 33.57 1.15
C GLU A 618 -4.05 32.98 0.11
N LEU A 619 -5.04 33.77 -0.34
CA LEU A 619 -6.07 33.31 -1.26
C LEU A 619 -5.76 33.64 -2.72
N ILE A 620 -4.99 34.70 -2.98
CA ILE A 620 -4.61 35.07 -4.34
C ILE A 620 -3.80 33.97 -5.02
N GLY A 621 -4.24 33.57 -6.22
CA GLY A 621 -3.63 32.49 -7.00
C GLY A 621 -4.10 31.08 -6.64
N LYS A 622 -4.92 30.91 -5.59
CA LYS A 622 -5.57 29.62 -5.29
C LYS A 622 -6.78 29.38 -6.20
N GLN A 623 -7.13 28.12 -6.34
CA GLN A 623 -8.41 27.70 -6.92
C GLN A 623 -9.41 27.43 -5.81
N VAL A 624 -10.66 27.82 -6.02
CA VAL A 624 -11.78 27.60 -5.09
C VAL A 624 -12.97 27.01 -5.82
N ILE A 625 -13.80 26.24 -5.11
CA ILE A 625 -15.06 25.73 -5.65
C ILE A 625 -16.17 26.72 -5.27
N ILE A 626 -16.95 27.15 -6.28
CA ILE A 626 -18.04 28.10 -6.09
C ILE A 626 -19.35 27.54 -6.60
N ILE A 627 -20.48 28.01 -6.03
CA ILE A 627 -21.82 27.89 -6.63
C ILE A 627 -21.98 29.09 -7.54
N ALA A 628 -21.98 28.83 -8.86
CA ALA A 628 -21.93 29.88 -9.88
C ALA A 628 -23.31 30.43 -10.28
N ASN A 629 -24.39 29.68 -10.05
CA ASN A 629 -25.77 30.06 -10.43
C ASN A 629 -26.64 30.55 -9.26
N LEU A 630 -26.01 31.02 -8.16
CA LEU A 630 -26.74 31.71 -7.10
C LEU A 630 -27.20 33.10 -7.55
N GLN A 631 -28.39 33.49 -7.14
CA GLN A 631 -28.89 34.84 -7.36
C GLN A 631 -27.96 35.87 -6.73
N PRO A 632 -27.47 36.86 -7.50
CA PRO A 632 -26.60 37.90 -6.95
C PRO A 632 -27.18 38.60 -5.75
N ARG A 633 -26.35 38.84 -4.73
CA ARG A 633 -26.77 39.50 -3.49
C ARG A 633 -25.88 40.71 -3.17
N LYS A 634 -26.49 41.87 -2.96
CA LYS A 634 -25.77 43.07 -2.57
C LYS A 634 -25.50 43.10 -1.07
N MET A 635 -24.23 43.09 -0.67
CA MET A 635 -23.78 43.14 0.73
C MET A 635 -22.72 44.24 0.87
N ARG A 636 -22.91 45.16 1.84
CA ARG A 636 -21.94 46.26 2.10
C ARG A 636 -21.59 47.10 0.86
N GLY A 637 -22.52 47.24 -0.08
CA GLY A 637 -22.33 48.03 -1.31
C GLY A 637 -21.69 47.28 -2.48
N ILE A 638 -21.22 46.06 -2.28
CA ILE A 638 -20.64 45.15 -3.27
C ILE A 638 -21.68 44.09 -3.64
N GLU A 639 -21.82 43.77 -4.91
CA GLU A 639 -22.69 42.68 -5.37
C GLU A 639 -21.90 41.36 -5.44
N SER A 640 -22.26 40.39 -4.61
CA SER A 640 -21.67 39.05 -4.63
C SER A 640 -22.40 38.17 -5.65
N GLN A 641 -21.65 37.62 -6.63
CA GLN A 641 -22.18 36.86 -7.77
C GLN A 641 -21.86 35.37 -7.68
N GLY A 642 -22.00 34.81 -6.50
CA GLY A 642 -21.73 33.40 -6.21
C GLY A 642 -21.40 33.20 -4.73
N MET A 643 -21.12 31.95 -4.38
CA MET A 643 -20.72 31.57 -3.01
C MET A 643 -19.57 30.56 -3.06
N ILE A 644 -18.51 30.80 -2.27
CA ILE A 644 -17.42 29.84 -2.09
C ILE A 644 -17.89 28.72 -1.17
N LEU A 645 -17.60 27.49 -1.55
CA LEU A 645 -17.84 26.34 -0.68
C LEU A 645 -16.72 26.18 0.34
N ALA A 646 -17.10 26.00 1.58
CA ALA A 646 -16.19 25.73 2.69
C ALA A 646 -16.79 24.70 3.63
N ALA A 647 -15.92 23.87 4.23
CA ALA A 647 -16.27 23.01 5.34
C ALA A 647 -16.20 23.80 6.66
N ASP A 648 -17.11 23.54 7.59
CA ASP A 648 -17.06 24.11 8.93
C ASP A 648 -16.16 23.24 9.83
N MET A 649 -15.12 23.83 10.37
CA MET A 649 -14.24 23.22 11.37
C MET A 649 -14.29 24.05 12.65
N ASN A 650 -15.17 23.73 13.57
CA ASN A 650 -15.34 24.43 14.85
C ASN A 650 -15.64 25.95 14.71
N GLY A 651 -16.46 26.33 13.74
CA GLY A 651 -16.77 27.72 13.43
C GLY A 651 -15.74 28.41 12.53
N GLN A 652 -14.70 27.70 12.10
CA GLN A 652 -13.74 28.17 11.08
C GLN A 652 -14.13 27.62 9.72
N ALA A 653 -14.25 28.45 8.73
CA ALA A 653 -14.59 28.07 7.36
C ALA A 653 -13.34 27.64 6.57
N ILE A 654 -13.19 26.36 6.30
CA ILE A 654 -12.09 25.80 5.50
C ILE A 654 -12.55 25.68 4.05
N ILE A 655 -11.94 26.46 3.14
CA ILE A 655 -12.32 26.47 1.73
C ILE A 655 -12.09 25.12 1.04
N LEU A 656 -13.03 24.72 0.17
CA LEU A 656 -12.86 23.55 -0.66
C LEU A 656 -12.06 23.92 -1.92
N VAL A 657 -11.03 23.15 -2.20
CA VAL A 657 -10.13 23.37 -3.34
C VAL A 657 -10.03 22.07 -4.15
N PRO A 658 -9.78 22.12 -5.47
CA PRO A 658 -9.44 20.91 -6.22
C PRO A 658 -8.05 20.43 -5.78
N GLU A 659 -7.87 19.12 -5.65
CA GLU A 659 -6.61 18.47 -5.26
C GLU A 659 -5.46 18.81 -6.24
N THR A 660 -5.80 18.88 -7.52
CA THR A 660 -4.86 19.30 -8.57
C THR A 660 -5.43 20.48 -9.33
N ARG A 661 -4.54 21.34 -9.86
CA ARG A 661 -4.98 22.49 -10.63
C ARG A 661 -5.67 22.07 -11.93
N VAL A 662 -6.89 22.58 -12.14
CA VAL A 662 -7.72 22.33 -13.33
C VAL A 662 -8.01 23.63 -14.07
N PRO A 663 -8.44 23.59 -15.34
CA PRO A 663 -8.82 24.80 -16.05
C PRO A 663 -9.92 25.58 -15.31
N SER A 664 -9.77 26.91 -15.23
CA SER A 664 -10.79 27.80 -14.65
C SER A 664 -12.13 27.62 -15.35
N GLY A 665 -13.22 27.56 -14.59
CA GLY A 665 -14.56 27.27 -15.11
C GLY A 665 -14.90 25.78 -15.22
N SER A 666 -13.98 24.87 -14.87
CA SER A 666 -14.25 23.43 -14.87
C SER A 666 -15.47 23.08 -14.01
N PRO A 667 -16.43 22.26 -14.51
CA PRO A 667 -17.56 21.83 -13.72
C PRO A 667 -17.14 20.86 -12.63
N VAL A 668 -17.76 20.97 -11.44
CA VAL A 668 -17.64 20.04 -10.33
C VAL A 668 -18.90 19.18 -10.32
N ARG A 669 -18.72 17.85 -10.28
CA ARG A 669 -19.82 16.86 -10.42
C ARG A 669 -19.80 15.89 -9.26
#